data_40789a57a96c2b2545dc1a48bc306bfa
#
_entry.id   40789a57a96c2b2545dc1a48bc306bfa
#
_cell.length_a   1.000
_cell.length_b   1.000
_cell.length_c   1.000
_cell.angle_alpha   90.00
_cell.angle_beta   90.00
_cell.angle_gamma   90.00
#
_symmetry.space_group_name_H-M   'P 1'
#
loop_
_entity.id
_entity.type
_entity.pdbx_description
1 polymer ?
#
loop_
_entity_poly.entity_id
_entity_poly.type
_entity_poly.pdbx_seq_one_letter_code
_entity_poly.pdbx_strand_id
1 'polypeptide(L)'
;VKTVLQLGTHDCFIAEVVGSHVNKNLFDEKGKMLTGGTPESVVALLEGLHVDALGINCSLGPTQIKPFVERMIKVSSTPIIVTPNAGLPQTDDEGHTYYDMNADEFASEMKEIASLNVHVLGGCCGTTPEYLSKTIALVKDLPIEPPVKKNISVVTSFSQAVEIGPKPVIIGERINPTGKKKFKQALRDGDINYILSEGLKQEDAGAHILDVNVGLPEIDEPKMMVDVMKKLQSVIALPLQIDTSDPIALEAALRHYNGKAMINSVNGKQESMDAVFPLVKKYGGVVVGLALDEEGIPDNAADRIRIAKKIYKEASKYGIEPKDIVIDGLAMTISSDPTSAIATLETLRIIRDELHGHSILGVSNISFGLPQRPIINANFFTMAMQSGLSCAIINPSSEAMMKSYRAYLALSGLDTNFTEYISAYGNSAPVPVKSEAVDMSLYESIKRGMSENAGKATQKQLETKEGLEIINEELIPALDEVGKGFEKGTIFLPQLLMSAEAAKAAFAVIKDSMAGKPREMKGKIIIATVKGDIHDIGKNIVKVMLENYGYDVIDLGKDVPPEQIVDTAIKEDVKLVGLSALMTTTVVSMEDTIKLLKEKKPDTLTVVGGAVMTQEYADRIGADCYAKDAMETVRFADKVFGGEQE
;
A
#
# COMPACT_ATOMS: atom_id res chain seq x y z
N VAL A 1 23.87 2.35 -15.43
CA VAL A 1 25.15 1.60 -15.60
C VAL A 1 26.30 2.56 -15.38
N LYS A 2 27.15 2.33 -14.36
CA LYS A 2 28.31 3.19 -14.06
C LYS A 2 29.56 2.78 -14.83
N THR A 3 29.69 1.51 -15.16
CA THR A 3 30.88 0.99 -15.84
C THR A 3 30.53 -0.30 -16.57
N VAL A 4 31.06 -0.48 -17.77
CA VAL A 4 31.03 -1.74 -18.49
C VAL A 4 32.47 -2.27 -18.50
N LEU A 5 32.68 -3.46 -17.96
CA LEU A 5 33.96 -4.16 -18.02
C LEU A 5 33.86 -5.24 -19.10
N GLN A 6 34.70 -5.15 -20.12
CA GLN A 6 34.83 -6.20 -21.13
C GLN A 6 35.73 -7.30 -20.57
N LEU A 7 35.14 -8.47 -20.35
CA LEU A 7 35.82 -9.65 -19.82
C LEU A 7 35.89 -10.74 -20.89
N GLY A 8 36.65 -10.50 -21.94
CA GLY A 8 36.80 -11.45 -23.04
C GLY A 8 35.52 -11.60 -23.86
N THR A 9 34.82 -12.72 -23.75
CA THR A 9 33.57 -12.99 -24.47
C THR A 9 32.31 -12.46 -23.79
N HIS A 10 32.44 -11.83 -22.62
CA HIS A 10 31.32 -11.37 -21.83
C HIS A 10 31.55 -9.93 -21.34
N ASP A 11 30.51 -9.13 -21.36
CA ASP A 11 30.52 -7.81 -20.76
C ASP A 11 29.94 -7.87 -19.33
N CYS A 12 30.68 -7.29 -18.38
CA CYS A 12 30.21 -7.13 -17.02
C CYS A 12 29.70 -5.71 -16.82
N PHE A 13 28.41 -5.55 -16.52
CA PHE A 13 27.80 -4.27 -16.24
C PHE A 13 27.86 -3.99 -14.74
N ILE A 14 28.58 -2.92 -14.34
CA ILE A 14 28.54 -2.41 -12.97
C ILE A 14 27.50 -1.30 -12.92
N ALA A 15 26.40 -1.57 -12.27
CA ALA A 15 25.32 -0.62 -12.03
C ALA A 15 25.21 -0.32 -10.53
N GLU A 16 24.84 0.91 -10.21
CA GLU A 16 24.39 1.22 -8.85
C GLU A 16 22.98 0.68 -8.68
N VAL A 17 22.81 -0.24 -7.75
CA VAL A 17 21.49 -0.75 -7.36
C VAL A 17 20.88 0.27 -6.43
N VAL A 18 19.96 1.09 -6.94
CA VAL A 18 19.26 2.15 -6.20
C VAL A 18 17.94 1.62 -5.62
N GLY A 19 17.84 0.44 -5.26
CA GLY A 19 16.65 -0.14 -4.65
C GLY A 19 16.66 -1.62 -4.87
N SER A 20 16.80 -2.30 -3.81
CA SER A 20 16.52 -3.71 -3.84
C SER A 20 15.67 -3.97 -2.67
N HIS A 21 14.65 -4.62 -2.80
CA HIS A 21 14.52 -5.77 -1.94
C HIS A 21 13.25 -6.46 -2.22
N VAL A 22 13.48 -7.62 -2.67
CA VAL A 22 12.42 -8.56 -2.77
C VAL A 22 12.76 -9.72 -1.86
N ASN A 23 11.97 -9.88 -0.83
CA ASN A 23 12.09 -11.02 0.05
C ASN A 23 11.24 -12.19 -0.49
N LYS A 24 11.64 -13.42 -0.19
CA LYS A 24 10.94 -14.67 -0.55
C LYS A 24 9.46 -14.59 -0.13
N ASN A 25 8.54 -15.05 -0.97
CA ASN A 25 7.08 -15.06 -0.80
C ASN A 25 6.38 -13.71 -0.97
N LEU A 26 6.70 -12.99 -2.02
CA LEU A 26 6.29 -11.62 -2.19
C LEU A 26 4.95 -11.40 -2.85
N PHE A 27 4.40 -12.40 -3.50
CA PHE A 27 3.13 -12.26 -4.20
C PHE A 27 2.15 -13.30 -3.68
N ASP A 28 0.93 -12.84 -3.41
CA ASP A 28 -0.21 -13.70 -3.16
C ASP A 28 -0.73 -14.33 -4.47
N GLU A 29 -1.72 -15.22 -4.39
CA GLU A 29 -2.37 -15.85 -5.54
C GLU A 29 -3.00 -14.83 -6.53
N LYS A 30 -3.23 -13.60 -6.09
CA LYS A 30 -3.74 -12.48 -6.90
C LYS A 30 -2.63 -11.59 -7.46
N GLY A 31 -1.37 -11.94 -7.22
CA GLY A 31 -0.20 -11.21 -7.70
C GLY A 31 0.09 -9.91 -6.96
N LYS A 32 -0.30 -9.81 -5.68
CA LYS A 32 0.11 -8.70 -4.82
C LYS A 32 1.26 -9.13 -3.92
N MET A 33 2.19 -8.20 -3.67
CA MET A 33 3.25 -8.40 -2.68
C MET A 33 2.65 -8.53 -1.27
N LEU A 34 3.36 -9.14 -0.32
CA LEU A 34 2.94 -9.19 1.09
C LEU A 34 2.67 -7.80 1.68
N THR A 35 3.33 -6.77 1.18
CA THR A 35 3.08 -5.37 1.52
C THR A 35 1.88 -4.76 0.80
N GLY A 36 1.23 -5.50 -0.09
CA GLY A 36 0.08 -5.07 -0.89
C GLY A 36 0.41 -4.55 -2.29
N GLY A 37 1.69 -4.31 -2.61
CA GLY A 37 2.10 -3.74 -3.90
C GLY A 37 1.75 -4.64 -5.08
N THR A 38 1.28 -4.03 -6.18
CA THR A 38 1.01 -4.72 -7.44
C THR A 38 2.16 -4.52 -8.43
N PRO A 39 2.32 -5.39 -9.44
CA PRO A 39 3.29 -5.16 -10.51
C PRO A 39 3.16 -3.77 -11.14
N GLU A 40 1.94 -3.29 -11.35
CA GLU A 40 1.67 -1.98 -11.94
C GLU A 40 2.12 -0.83 -11.03
N SER A 41 1.91 -0.95 -9.70
CA SER A 41 2.36 0.08 -8.75
C SER A 41 3.89 0.15 -8.66
N VAL A 42 4.56 -1.00 -8.73
CA VAL A 42 6.03 -1.09 -8.73
C VAL A 42 6.61 -0.48 -10.00
N VAL A 43 6.05 -0.82 -11.18
CA VAL A 43 6.49 -0.26 -12.45
C VAL A 43 6.33 1.27 -12.45
N ALA A 44 5.15 1.78 -12.08
CA ALA A 44 4.88 3.22 -12.08
C ALA A 44 5.81 3.99 -11.13
N LEU A 45 6.10 3.44 -9.94
CA LEU A 45 7.05 4.03 -8.99
C LEU A 45 8.47 4.06 -9.55
N LEU A 46 8.97 2.92 -10.03
CA LEU A 46 10.37 2.81 -10.49
C LEU A 46 10.61 3.63 -11.78
N GLU A 47 9.66 3.65 -12.71
CA GLU A 47 9.73 4.52 -13.89
C GLU A 47 9.72 6.01 -13.51
N GLY A 48 8.92 6.39 -12.50
CA GLY A 48 8.93 7.74 -11.95
C GLY A 48 10.30 8.15 -11.38
N LEU A 49 11.08 7.19 -10.88
CA LEU A 49 12.46 7.38 -10.41
C LEU A 49 13.51 7.29 -11.52
N HIS A 50 13.10 7.15 -12.77
CA HIS A 50 13.96 7.11 -13.96
C HIS A 50 15.03 6.01 -13.92
N VAL A 51 14.64 4.80 -13.48
CA VAL A 51 15.54 3.64 -13.53
C VAL A 51 15.79 3.20 -14.98
N ASP A 52 17.00 2.71 -15.27
CA ASP A 52 17.38 2.21 -16.60
C ASP A 52 16.78 0.84 -16.92
N ALA A 53 16.47 0.04 -15.91
CA ALA A 53 15.81 -1.26 -16.02
C ALA A 53 15.13 -1.60 -14.69
N LEU A 54 14.08 -2.40 -14.75
CA LEU A 54 13.34 -2.89 -13.59
C LEU A 54 12.96 -4.37 -13.77
N GLY A 55 12.66 -5.07 -12.70
CA GLY A 55 12.34 -6.49 -12.88
C GLY A 55 12.06 -7.26 -11.61
N ILE A 56 12.03 -8.58 -11.76
CA ILE A 56 11.75 -9.54 -10.70
C ILE A 56 12.95 -10.46 -10.51
N ASN A 57 13.37 -10.60 -9.26
CA ASN A 57 14.48 -11.45 -8.87
C ASN A 57 14.08 -12.40 -7.74
N CYS A 58 14.48 -13.66 -7.83
CA CYS A 58 14.35 -14.64 -6.73
C CYS A 58 12.88 -15.03 -6.41
N SER A 59 12.67 -15.64 -5.26
CA SER A 59 11.40 -16.05 -4.64
C SER A 59 10.64 -17.18 -5.32
N LEU A 60 10.46 -17.11 -6.62
CA LEU A 60 9.64 -18.01 -7.43
C LEU A 60 10.45 -18.59 -8.59
N GLY A 61 9.98 -19.70 -9.14
CA GLY A 61 10.49 -20.26 -10.38
C GLY A 61 9.92 -19.53 -11.61
N PRO A 62 10.44 -19.85 -12.82
CA PRO A 62 10.02 -19.18 -14.06
C PRO A 62 8.53 -19.29 -14.32
N THR A 63 7.92 -20.44 -14.10
CA THR A 63 6.50 -20.70 -14.33
C THR A 63 5.61 -19.78 -13.48
N GLN A 64 5.97 -19.60 -12.20
CA GLN A 64 5.20 -18.77 -11.28
C GLN A 64 5.42 -17.27 -11.50
N ILE A 65 6.62 -16.87 -11.96
CA ILE A 65 6.96 -15.46 -12.24
C ILE A 65 6.30 -14.95 -13.53
N LYS A 66 6.10 -15.79 -14.53
CA LYS A 66 5.60 -15.41 -15.86
C LYS A 66 4.35 -14.53 -15.87
N PRO A 67 3.27 -14.83 -15.10
CA PRO A 67 2.08 -13.97 -15.08
C PRO A 67 2.37 -12.54 -14.58
N PHE A 68 3.32 -12.37 -13.67
CA PHE A 68 3.71 -11.05 -13.15
C PHE A 68 4.53 -10.28 -14.19
N VAL A 69 5.43 -10.97 -14.89
CA VAL A 69 6.19 -10.41 -16.01
C VAL A 69 5.25 -9.90 -17.11
N GLU A 70 4.23 -10.68 -17.47
CA GLU A 70 3.21 -10.29 -18.45
C GLU A 70 2.48 -9.00 -18.04
N ARG A 71 2.14 -8.86 -16.76
CA ARG A 71 1.51 -7.64 -16.22
C ARG A 71 2.47 -6.46 -16.27
N MET A 72 3.74 -6.64 -15.87
CA MET A 72 4.76 -5.59 -15.93
C MET A 72 4.98 -5.10 -17.35
N ILE A 73 5.14 -5.99 -18.33
CA ILE A 73 5.36 -5.65 -19.74
C ILE A 73 4.20 -4.83 -20.33
N LYS A 74 2.97 -5.12 -19.91
CA LYS A 74 1.79 -4.36 -20.38
C LYS A 74 1.86 -2.88 -20.04
N VAL A 75 2.48 -2.52 -18.92
CA VAL A 75 2.51 -1.14 -18.41
C VAL A 75 3.89 -0.49 -18.42
N SER A 76 4.97 -1.28 -18.57
CA SER A 76 6.34 -0.77 -18.55
C SER A 76 6.79 -0.20 -19.90
N SER A 77 7.46 0.95 -19.83
CA SER A 77 8.24 1.56 -20.93
C SER A 77 9.74 1.31 -20.76
N THR A 78 10.13 0.65 -19.69
CA THR A 78 11.52 0.41 -19.27
C THR A 78 11.89 -1.05 -19.48
N PRO A 79 13.14 -1.39 -19.83
CA PRO A 79 13.60 -2.77 -20.00
C PRO A 79 13.31 -3.64 -18.77
N ILE A 80 12.82 -4.86 -18.99
CA ILE A 80 12.48 -5.80 -17.91
C ILE A 80 13.63 -6.79 -17.70
N ILE A 81 13.95 -7.04 -16.42
CA ILE A 81 14.94 -8.02 -15.94
C ILE A 81 14.19 -9.15 -15.22
N VAL A 82 14.51 -10.40 -15.55
CA VAL A 82 13.93 -11.58 -14.89
C VAL A 82 15.01 -12.55 -14.49
N THR A 83 15.14 -12.79 -13.19
CA THR A 83 16.15 -13.67 -12.59
C THR A 83 15.51 -14.60 -11.55
N PRO A 84 14.77 -15.64 -11.99
CA PRO A 84 14.04 -16.53 -11.10
C PRO A 84 14.95 -17.56 -10.43
N ASN A 85 14.41 -18.27 -9.45
CA ASN A 85 15.03 -19.48 -8.90
C ASN A 85 14.89 -20.65 -9.88
N ALA A 86 15.64 -21.72 -9.66
CA ALA A 86 15.52 -22.99 -10.39
C ALA A 86 14.26 -23.79 -9.96
N GLY A 87 13.10 -23.15 -10.00
CA GLY A 87 11.85 -23.66 -9.45
C GLY A 87 11.60 -23.23 -8.01
N LEU A 88 10.77 -23.98 -7.29
CA LEU A 88 10.49 -23.73 -5.87
C LEU A 88 11.48 -24.46 -4.97
N PRO A 89 11.88 -23.86 -3.84
CA PRO A 89 12.76 -24.52 -2.90
C PRO A 89 12.02 -25.70 -2.24
N GLN A 90 12.67 -26.85 -2.25
CA GLN A 90 12.26 -28.08 -1.56
C GLN A 90 13.33 -28.46 -0.56
N THR A 91 12.99 -29.32 0.39
CA THR A 91 13.95 -29.83 1.36
C THR A 91 13.98 -31.35 1.28
N ASP A 92 15.18 -31.97 1.17
CA ASP A 92 15.33 -33.41 1.18
C ASP A 92 15.25 -34.01 2.60
N ASP A 93 15.28 -35.33 2.68
CA ASP A 93 15.21 -36.07 3.95
C ASP A 93 16.41 -35.82 4.89
N GLU A 94 17.50 -35.25 4.36
CA GLU A 94 18.70 -34.88 5.10
C GLU A 94 18.73 -33.42 5.52
N GLY A 95 17.66 -32.65 5.19
CA GLY A 95 17.53 -31.23 5.52
C GLY A 95 18.22 -30.29 4.53
N HIS A 96 18.74 -30.78 3.40
CA HIS A 96 19.33 -29.93 2.38
C HIS A 96 18.27 -29.31 1.47
N THR A 97 18.44 -28.01 1.18
CA THR A 97 17.56 -27.32 0.23
C THR A 97 17.97 -27.65 -1.20
N TYR A 98 17.05 -28.17 -1.99
CA TYR A 98 17.16 -28.29 -3.44
C TYR A 98 16.02 -27.55 -4.14
N TYR A 99 16.11 -27.41 -5.46
CA TYR A 99 15.10 -26.77 -6.27
C TYR A 99 14.51 -27.78 -7.24
N ASP A 100 13.20 -27.74 -7.44
CA ASP A 100 12.43 -28.80 -8.09
C ASP A 100 12.48 -28.78 -9.62
N MET A 101 13.15 -27.80 -10.24
CA MET A 101 13.24 -27.67 -11.69
C MET A 101 14.65 -28.00 -12.17
N ASN A 102 14.74 -28.85 -13.18
CA ASN A 102 16.02 -29.14 -13.82
C ASN A 102 16.42 -28.08 -14.86
N ALA A 103 17.67 -28.16 -15.37
CA ALA A 103 18.21 -27.14 -16.26
C ALA A 103 17.54 -27.09 -17.65
N ASP A 104 16.97 -28.18 -18.15
CA ASP A 104 16.26 -28.20 -19.42
C ASP A 104 14.87 -27.60 -19.31
N GLU A 105 14.15 -27.94 -18.26
CA GLU A 105 12.84 -27.33 -17.92
C GLU A 105 12.99 -25.84 -17.69
N PHE A 106 13.95 -25.43 -16.86
CA PHE A 106 14.25 -24.02 -16.61
C PHE A 106 14.52 -23.26 -17.92
N ALA A 107 15.38 -23.77 -18.77
CA ALA A 107 15.72 -23.12 -20.03
C ALA A 107 14.51 -23.01 -20.97
N SER A 108 13.62 -24.00 -20.98
CA SER A 108 12.38 -23.98 -21.76
C SER A 108 11.42 -22.87 -21.28
N GLU A 109 11.17 -22.80 -19.98
CA GLU A 109 10.33 -21.75 -19.38
C GLU A 109 10.95 -20.36 -19.57
N MET A 110 12.28 -20.22 -19.41
CA MET A 110 12.97 -18.95 -19.66
C MET A 110 12.90 -18.51 -21.12
N LYS A 111 12.82 -19.45 -22.08
CA LYS A 111 12.56 -19.13 -23.50
C LYS A 111 11.18 -18.54 -23.69
N GLU A 112 10.17 -19.06 -22.99
CA GLU A 112 8.81 -18.49 -23.05
C GLU A 112 8.78 -17.07 -22.47
N ILE A 113 9.46 -16.84 -21.34
CA ILE A 113 9.63 -15.51 -20.74
C ILE A 113 10.38 -14.57 -21.69
N ALA A 114 11.45 -15.04 -22.34
CA ALA A 114 12.18 -14.26 -23.35
C ALA A 114 11.27 -13.81 -24.51
N SER A 115 10.37 -14.70 -24.96
CA SER A 115 9.43 -14.43 -26.05
C SER A 115 8.41 -13.34 -25.71
N LEU A 116 8.27 -12.95 -24.44
CA LEU A 116 7.47 -11.79 -23.99
C LEU A 116 8.20 -10.45 -24.19
N ASN A 117 9.38 -10.44 -24.82
CA ASN A 117 10.26 -9.28 -24.96
C ASN A 117 10.90 -8.81 -23.63
N VAL A 118 11.31 -9.77 -22.79
CA VAL A 118 12.16 -9.50 -21.62
C VAL A 118 13.59 -9.25 -22.06
N HIS A 119 14.20 -8.16 -21.59
CA HIS A 119 15.49 -7.67 -22.12
C HIS A 119 16.70 -8.29 -21.44
N VAL A 120 16.58 -8.66 -20.17
CA VAL A 120 17.66 -9.26 -19.38
C VAL A 120 17.15 -10.50 -18.69
N LEU A 121 17.83 -11.61 -18.93
CA LEU A 121 17.54 -12.89 -18.32
C LEU A 121 18.72 -13.37 -17.48
N GLY A 122 18.42 -14.01 -16.39
CA GLY A 122 19.41 -14.58 -15.50
C GLY A 122 18.81 -15.69 -14.66
N GLY A 123 19.45 -15.98 -13.55
CA GLY A 123 18.96 -16.93 -12.57
C GLY A 123 19.35 -16.50 -11.16
N CYS A 124 18.68 -17.06 -10.17
CA CYS A 124 18.93 -16.82 -8.76
C CYS A 124 19.18 -18.15 -8.04
N CYS A 125 18.53 -18.39 -6.92
CA CYS A 125 18.76 -19.57 -6.09
C CYS A 125 18.53 -20.88 -6.85
N GLY A 126 19.44 -21.83 -6.68
CA GLY A 126 19.41 -23.14 -7.34
C GLY A 126 19.93 -23.15 -8.78
N THR A 127 20.09 -21.99 -9.45
CA THR A 127 20.65 -21.95 -10.80
C THR A 127 22.19 -22.10 -10.80
N THR A 128 22.68 -22.83 -11.77
CA THR A 128 24.13 -23.06 -12.00
C THR A 128 24.52 -22.56 -13.39
N PRO A 129 25.83 -22.53 -13.74
CA PRO A 129 26.25 -22.22 -15.10
C PRO A 129 25.60 -23.10 -16.18
N GLU A 130 25.23 -24.35 -15.87
CA GLU A 130 24.52 -25.24 -16.79
C GLU A 130 23.15 -24.68 -17.17
N TYR A 131 22.35 -24.22 -16.19
CA TYR A 131 21.02 -23.60 -16.41
C TYR A 131 21.13 -22.41 -17.34
N LEU A 132 22.08 -21.51 -17.06
CA LEU A 132 22.30 -20.33 -17.88
C LEU A 132 22.80 -20.66 -19.27
N SER A 133 23.72 -21.65 -19.41
CA SER A 133 24.24 -22.08 -20.71
C SER A 133 23.11 -22.63 -21.60
N LYS A 134 22.22 -23.48 -21.05
CA LYS A 134 21.07 -24.02 -21.77
C LYS A 134 20.07 -22.93 -22.12
N THR A 135 19.80 -22.00 -21.21
CA THR A 135 18.95 -20.84 -21.48
C THR A 135 19.51 -20.00 -22.63
N ILE A 136 20.80 -19.63 -22.58
CA ILE A 136 21.48 -18.87 -23.64
C ILE A 136 21.36 -19.59 -24.98
N ALA A 137 21.56 -20.88 -25.02
CA ALA A 137 21.48 -21.68 -26.26
C ALA A 137 20.08 -21.58 -26.90
N LEU A 138 19.01 -21.47 -26.10
CA LEU A 138 17.61 -21.38 -26.58
C LEU A 138 17.17 -19.95 -26.94
N VAL A 139 17.78 -18.91 -26.34
CA VAL A 139 17.30 -17.53 -26.47
C VAL A 139 18.20 -16.62 -27.31
N LYS A 140 19.48 -16.97 -27.56
CA LYS A 140 20.47 -16.11 -28.21
C LYS A 140 20.06 -15.61 -29.61
N ASP A 141 19.22 -16.34 -30.31
CA ASP A 141 18.76 -16.01 -31.67
C ASP A 141 17.33 -15.43 -31.67
N LEU A 142 16.71 -15.22 -30.50
CA LEU A 142 15.41 -14.58 -30.42
C LEU A 142 15.55 -13.06 -30.69
N PRO A 143 14.65 -12.49 -31.49
CA PRO A 143 14.62 -11.04 -31.67
C PRO A 143 14.26 -10.35 -30.37
N ILE A 144 14.97 -9.26 -30.06
CA ILE A 144 14.64 -8.36 -28.94
C ILE A 144 14.30 -7.01 -29.53
N GLU A 145 13.11 -6.52 -29.24
CA GLU A 145 12.66 -5.19 -29.66
C GLU A 145 12.87 -4.19 -28.51
N PRO A 146 13.17 -2.92 -28.79
CA PRO A 146 13.19 -1.90 -27.76
C PRO A 146 11.86 -1.85 -27.00
N PRO A 147 11.87 -1.48 -25.71
CA PRO A 147 10.63 -1.34 -24.94
C PRO A 147 9.67 -0.36 -25.63
N VAL A 148 8.41 -0.75 -25.74
CA VAL A 148 7.38 0.13 -26.29
C VAL A 148 7.02 1.20 -25.26
N LYS A 149 7.21 2.46 -25.61
CA LYS A 149 6.83 3.58 -24.75
C LYS A 149 5.33 3.58 -24.48
N LYS A 150 4.95 3.50 -23.20
CA LYS A 150 3.56 3.58 -22.76
C LYS A 150 3.23 5.02 -22.34
N ASN A 151 2.14 5.54 -22.86
CA ASN A 151 1.67 6.88 -22.48
C ASN A 151 0.57 6.76 -21.43
N ILE A 152 0.92 6.18 -20.27
CA ILE A 152 -0.02 5.92 -19.17
C ILE A 152 0.33 6.86 -18.01
N SER A 153 -0.64 7.67 -17.59
CA SER A 153 -0.52 8.53 -16.42
C SER A 153 -1.01 7.76 -15.18
N VAL A 154 -0.13 7.55 -14.19
CA VAL A 154 -0.45 6.73 -13.02
C VAL A 154 0.13 7.37 -11.77
N VAL A 155 -0.67 7.44 -10.72
CA VAL A 155 -0.22 7.69 -9.34
C VAL A 155 -0.38 6.42 -8.51
N THR A 156 0.50 6.22 -7.53
CA THR A 156 0.45 5.00 -6.72
C THR A 156 0.63 5.30 -5.24
N SER A 157 0.02 4.46 -4.42
CA SER A 157 0.42 4.22 -3.04
C SER A 157 1.36 3.01 -2.96
N PHE A 158 1.63 2.55 -1.75
CA PHE A 158 2.37 1.31 -1.51
C PHE A 158 1.66 0.05 -2.06
N SER A 159 0.34 0.12 -2.30
CA SER A 159 -0.48 -1.06 -2.65
C SER A 159 -1.42 -0.87 -3.83
N GLN A 160 -1.70 0.36 -4.23
CA GLN A 160 -2.65 0.66 -5.30
C GLN A 160 -2.00 1.50 -6.38
N ALA A 161 -2.41 1.26 -7.63
CA ALA A 161 -2.12 2.10 -8.78
C ALA A 161 -3.44 2.68 -9.31
N VAL A 162 -3.50 4.00 -9.46
CA VAL A 162 -4.65 4.72 -10.00
C VAL A 162 -4.24 5.33 -11.33
N GLU A 163 -4.79 4.79 -12.41
CA GLU A 163 -4.60 5.32 -13.76
C GLU A 163 -5.49 6.54 -14.00
N ILE A 164 -4.90 7.59 -14.54
CA ILE A 164 -5.58 8.84 -14.91
C ILE A 164 -5.90 8.81 -16.40
N GLY A 165 -7.16 8.95 -16.75
CA GLY A 165 -7.60 9.07 -18.14
C GLY A 165 -8.73 8.15 -18.55
N PRO A 166 -8.72 6.83 -18.28
CA PRO A 166 -9.80 5.94 -18.71
C PRO A 166 -11.16 6.28 -18.10
N LYS A 167 -11.17 6.67 -16.81
CA LYS A 167 -12.34 7.15 -16.08
C LYS A 167 -11.96 8.43 -15.33
N PRO A 168 -12.92 9.35 -15.07
CA PRO A 168 -12.64 10.46 -14.16
C PRO A 168 -12.25 9.97 -12.78
N VAL A 169 -11.15 10.49 -12.24
CA VAL A 169 -10.61 10.13 -10.93
C VAL A 169 -11.15 11.08 -9.87
N ILE A 170 -11.68 10.54 -8.78
CA ILE A 170 -12.18 11.31 -7.63
C ILE A 170 -11.03 11.55 -6.65
N ILE A 171 -10.73 12.81 -6.36
CA ILE A 171 -9.75 13.24 -5.37
C ILE A 171 -10.50 13.86 -4.19
N GLY A 172 -10.33 13.28 -3.00
CA GLY A 172 -11.04 13.72 -1.81
C GLY A 172 -10.46 15.00 -1.22
N GLU A 173 -11.25 16.07 -1.06
CA GLU A 173 -10.85 17.43 -0.66
C GLU A 173 -10.88 17.71 0.86
N ARG A 174 -11.16 16.71 1.71
CA ARG A 174 -11.52 17.00 3.12
C ARG A 174 -10.31 17.22 4.02
N ILE A 175 -9.15 16.69 3.68
CA ILE A 175 -7.89 16.90 4.43
C ILE A 175 -7.25 18.21 3.96
N ASN A 176 -7.91 19.32 4.28
CA ASN A 176 -7.49 20.67 3.87
C ASN A 176 -8.09 21.70 4.83
N PRO A 177 -7.31 22.65 5.39
CA PRO A 177 -7.79 23.63 6.37
C PRO A 177 -8.72 24.69 5.80
N THR A 178 -8.77 24.88 4.48
CA THR A 178 -9.53 25.96 3.83
C THR A 178 -11.02 25.84 4.14
N GLY A 179 -11.58 26.87 4.80
CA GLY A 179 -12.99 26.95 5.15
C GLY A 179 -13.46 25.99 6.27
N LYS A 180 -12.56 25.18 6.86
CA LYS A 180 -12.92 24.11 7.82
C LYS A 180 -12.38 24.42 9.22
N LYS A 181 -13.18 25.05 10.08
CA LYS A 181 -12.78 25.46 11.44
C LYS A 181 -12.30 24.29 12.30
N LYS A 182 -13.01 23.16 12.26
CA LYS A 182 -12.65 21.95 13.04
C LYS A 182 -11.33 21.35 12.59
N PHE A 183 -11.07 21.32 11.29
CA PHE A 183 -9.82 20.82 10.75
C PHE A 183 -8.62 21.72 11.11
N LYS A 184 -8.81 23.07 11.05
CA LYS A 184 -7.80 24.02 11.54
C LYS A 184 -7.45 23.79 13.01
N GLN A 185 -8.46 23.53 13.83
CA GLN A 185 -8.23 23.26 15.25
C GLN A 185 -7.47 21.94 15.44
N ALA A 186 -7.84 20.89 14.72
CA ALA A 186 -7.14 19.61 14.77
C ALA A 186 -5.64 19.74 14.40
N LEU A 187 -5.32 20.56 13.39
CA LEU A 187 -3.92 20.84 13.05
C LEU A 187 -3.17 21.55 14.20
N ARG A 188 -3.78 22.55 14.85
CA ARG A 188 -3.17 23.28 15.98
C ARG A 188 -2.93 22.38 17.18
N ASP A 189 -3.89 21.49 17.46
CA ASP A 189 -3.85 20.57 18.60
C ASP A 189 -3.00 19.32 18.33
N GLY A 190 -2.58 19.12 17.08
CA GLY A 190 -1.89 17.89 16.65
C GLY A 190 -2.80 16.66 16.69
N ASP A 191 -4.12 16.84 16.55
CA ASP A 191 -5.12 15.75 16.53
C ASP A 191 -5.07 15.00 15.19
N ILE A 192 -4.06 14.17 15.05
CA ILE A 192 -3.85 13.33 13.86
C ILE A 192 -5.03 12.36 13.66
N ASN A 193 -5.66 11.88 14.72
CA ASN A 193 -6.78 10.93 14.59
C ASN A 193 -8.00 11.54 13.92
N TYR A 194 -8.30 12.80 14.20
CA TYR A 194 -9.34 13.50 13.45
C TYR A 194 -9.00 13.58 11.95
N ILE A 195 -7.73 13.88 11.61
CA ILE A 195 -7.26 13.92 10.23
C ILE A 195 -7.40 12.54 9.55
N LEU A 196 -6.98 11.48 10.22
CA LEU A 196 -7.14 10.11 9.73
C LEU A 196 -8.61 9.73 9.54
N SER A 197 -9.50 10.13 10.46
CA SER A 197 -10.93 9.88 10.34
C SER A 197 -11.54 10.56 9.11
N GLU A 198 -11.08 11.77 8.76
CA GLU A 198 -11.52 12.45 7.54
C GLU A 198 -10.99 11.73 6.28
N GLY A 199 -9.80 11.16 6.32
CA GLY A 199 -9.25 10.34 5.24
C GLY A 199 -10.06 9.07 5.01
N LEU A 200 -10.30 8.28 6.07
CA LEU A 200 -11.08 7.05 6.02
C LEU A 200 -12.51 7.27 5.51
N LYS A 201 -13.18 8.34 5.98
CA LYS A 201 -14.52 8.71 5.49
C LYS A 201 -14.56 8.96 3.99
N GLN A 202 -13.50 9.54 3.43
CA GLN A 202 -13.41 9.81 2.00
C GLN A 202 -13.10 8.53 1.21
N GLU A 203 -12.24 7.65 1.73
CA GLU A 203 -12.01 6.32 1.16
C GLU A 203 -13.32 5.53 1.09
N ASP A 204 -14.07 5.46 2.20
CA ASP A 204 -15.38 4.79 2.27
C ASP A 204 -16.42 5.42 1.32
N ALA A 205 -16.35 6.72 1.11
CA ALA A 205 -17.24 7.44 0.20
C ALA A 205 -16.85 7.27 -1.29
N GLY A 206 -15.75 6.58 -1.59
CA GLY A 206 -15.34 6.25 -2.95
C GLY A 206 -14.35 7.24 -3.57
N ALA A 207 -13.52 7.93 -2.77
CA ALA A 207 -12.35 8.61 -3.29
C ALA A 207 -11.36 7.59 -3.88
N HIS A 208 -10.62 8.01 -4.92
CA HIS A 208 -9.54 7.23 -5.51
C HIS A 208 -8.17 7.73 -5.07
N ILE A 209 -8.08 9.02 -4.73
CA ILE A 209 -6.88 9.72 -4.25
C ILE A 209 -7.34 10.64 -3.12
N LEU A 210 -6.47 10.94 -2.16
CA LEU A 210 -6.74 11.95 -1.13
C LEU A 210 -5.84 13.16 -1.31
N ASP A 211 -6.43 14.34 -1.40
CA ASP A 211 -5.73 15.62 -1.32
C ASP A 211 -5.35 15.91 0.13
N VAL A 212 -4.08 16.19 0.37
CA VAL A 212 -3.52 16.42 1.72
C VAL A 212 -2.85 17.78 1.78
N ASN A 213 -3.54 18.72 2.43
CA ASN A 213 -3.03 20.05 2.72
C ASN A 213 -3.07 20.29 4.24
N VAL A 214 -1.94 20.67 4.80
CA VAL A 214 -1.80 21.01 6.23
C VAL A 214 -1.29 22.43 6.45
N GLY A 215 -1.23 23.24 5.38
CA GLY A 215 -0.72 24.60 5.41
C GLY A 215 -1.55 25.52 6.32
N LEU A 216 -0.94 25.93 7.42
CA LEU A 216 -1.51 26.86 8.39
C LEU A 216 -0.37 27.75 8.94
N PRO A 217 -0.51 29.09 8.94
CA PRO A 217 0.57 29.99 9.29
C PRO A 217 1.19 29.76 10.68
N GLU A 218 0.43 29.17 11.60
CA GLU A 218 0.85 28.99 12.99
C GLU A 218 1.55 27.68 13.29
N ILE A 219 1.76 26.82 12.29
CA ILE A 219 2.36 25.48 12.48
C ILE A 219 3.62 25.29 11.63
N ASP A 220 4.46 24.36 12.04
CA ASP A 220 5.59 23.85 11.26
C ASP A 220 5.04 22.91 10.16
N GLU A 221 4.78 23.48 8.99
CA GLU A 221 4.14 22.74 7.87
C GLU A 221 4.98 21.54 7.40
N PRO A 222 6.32 21.63 7.19
CA PRO A 222 7.11 20.47 6.82
C PRO A 222 7.00 19.31 7.80
N LYS A 223 7.07 19.58 9.09
CA LYS A 223 6.93 18.56 10.13
C LYS A 223 5.53 17.97 10.17
N MET A 224 4.50 18.80 10.17
CA MET A 224 3.11 18.37 10.19
C MET A 224 2.77 17.53 8.95
N MET A 225 3.26 17.94 7.78
CA MET A 225 3.04 17.20 6.53
C MET A 225 3.64 15.78 6.62
N VAL A 226 4.88 15.65 7.11
CA VAL A 226 5.53 14.34 7.29
C VAL A 226 4.77 13.48 8.28
N ASP A 227 4.33 14.04 9.42
CA ASP A 227 3.62 13.30 10.46
C ASP A 227 2.26 12.80 9.94
N VAL A 228 1.50 13.66 9.27
CA VAL A 228 0.21 13.31 8.65
C VAL A 228 0.40 12.28 7.53
N MET A 229 1.35 12.48 6.63
CA MET A 229 1.62 11.56 5.52
C MET A 229 2.00 10.16 6.00
N LYS A 230 2.89 10.05 7.00
CA LYS A 230 3.27 8.75 7.57
C LYS A 230 2.07 8.02 8.18
N LYS A 231 1.23 8.74 8.90
CA LYS A 231 0.06 8.16 9.55
C LYS A 231 -1.04 7.79 8.54
N LEU A 232 -1.31 8.64 7.54
CA LEU A 232 -2.26 8.30 6.49
C LEU A 232 -1.84 7.02 5.74
N GLN A 233 -0.59 6.92 5.33
CA GLN A 233 -0.07 5.73 4.63
C GLN A 233 -0.11 4.44 5.47
N SER A 234 -0.21 4.54 6.78
CA SER A 234 -0.32 3.36 7.65
C SER A 234 -1.74 2.80 7.77
N VAL A 235 -2.76 3.61 7.47
CA VAL A 235 -4.19 3.21 7.64
C VAL A 235 -5.00 3.29 6.35
N ILE A 236 -4.53 4.02 5.34
CA ILE A 236 -5.21 4.26 4.07
C ILE A 236 -4.38 3.71 2.92
N ALA A 237 -5.03 2.94 2.05
CA ALA A 237 -4.38 2.35 0.89
C ALA A 237 -4.39 3.25 -0.36
N LEU A 238 -5.16 4.32 -0.37
CA LEU A 238 -5.26 5.23 -1.51
C LEU A 238 -3.96 6.02 -1.74
N PRO A 239 -3.61 6.34 -3.00
CA PRO A 239 -2.59 7.32 -3.30
C PRO A 239 -2.93 8.69 -2.71
N LEU A 240 -1.89 9.49 -2.45
CA LEU A 240 -2.05 10.83 -1.90
C LEU A 240 -1.62 11.89 -2.92
N GLN A 241 -2.37 12.99 -2.94
CA GLN A 241 -1.99 14.24 -3.57
C GLN A 241 -1.39 15.14 -2.49
N ILE A 242 -0.13 15.52 -2.64
CA ILE A 242 0.58 16.40 -1.71
C ILE A 242 0.28 17.84 -2.15
N ASP A 243 -0.53 18.55 -1.37
CA ASP A 243 -0.98 19.92 -1.64
C ASP A 243 -0.26 20.92 -0.73
N THR A 244 0.75 21.56 -1.26
CA THR A 244 1.50 22.62 -0.56
C THR A 244 2.17 23.57 -1.55
N SER A 245 2.28 24.84 -1.15
CA SER A 245 3.07 25.85 -1.85
C SER A 245 4.50 26.00 -1.33
N ASP A 246 4.83 25.31 -0.22
CA ASP A 246 6.17 25.33 0.37
C ASP A 246 7.04 24.19 -0.21
N PRO A 247 8.10 24.50 -1.00
CA PRO A 247 8.98 23.46 -1.55
C PRO A 247 9.70 22.63 -0.49
N ILE A 248 9.91 23.17 0.74
CA ILE A 248 10.55 22.44 1.84
C ILE A 248 9.57 21.39 2.38
N ALA A 249 8.31 21.76 2.59
CA ALA A 249 7.27 20.84 2.99
C ALA A 249 7.02 19.77 1.91
N LEU A 250 7.03 20.16 0.64
CA LEU A 250 6.90 19.24 -0.50
C LEU A 250 8.03 18.21 -0.52
N GLU A 251 9.29 18.65 -0.44
CA GLU A 251 10.43 17.74 -0.43
C GLU A 251 10.40 16.80 0.78
N ALA A 252 10.08 17.32 1.96
CA ALA A 252 9.96 16.53 3.17
C ALA A 252 8.89 15.45 3.04
N ALA A 253 7.72 15.76 2.47
CA ALA A 253 6.66 14.81 2.19
C ALA A 253 7.08 13.74 1.18
N LEU A 254 7.64 14.13 0.04
CA LEU A 254 8.08 13.23 -1.03
C LEU A 254 9.14 12.22 -0.55
N ARG A 255 10.03 12.61 0.35
CA ARG A 255 11.03 11.70 0.96
C ARG A 255 10.40 10.58 1.79
N HIS A 256 9.18 10.77 2.29
CA HIS A 256 8.49 9.82 3.17
C HIS A 256 7.28 9.15 2.49
N TYR A 257 7.00 9.54 1.25
CA TYR A 257 5.90 8.93 0.50
C TYR A 257 6.32 7.59 -0.11
N ASN A 258 5.52 6.57 0.12
CA ASN A 258 5.75 5.24 -0.42
C ASN A 258 4.86 5.01 -1.64
N GLY A 259 5.31 5.47 -2.79
CA GLY A 259 4.58 5.40 -4.05
C GLY A 259 5.00 6.51 -5.01
N LYS A 260 4.31 6.60 -6.15
CA LYS A 260 4.40 7.72 -7.11
C LYS A 260 3.30 8.72 -6.76
N ALA A 261 3.67 9.81 -6.08
CA ALA A 261 2.73 10.82 -5.57
C ALA A 261 2.08 11.65 -6.69
N MET A 262 0.92 12.26 -6.38
CA MET A 262 0.43 13.43 -7.09
C MET A 262 0.92 14.69 -6.37
N ILE A 263 1.42 15.69 -7.10
CA ILE A 263 2.07 16.90 -6.57
C ILE A 263 1.21 18.10 -6.95
N ASN A 264 0.63 18.78 -5.96
CA ASN A 264 -0.22 19.95 -6.14
C ASN A 264 0.47 21.16 -5.45
N SER A 265 1.06 22.12 -6.16
CA SER A 265 1.06 22.30 -7.61
C SER A 265 2.27 23.11 -8.09
N VAL A 266 2.43 23.15 -9.38
CA VAL A 266 3.24 24.13 -10.09
C VAL A 266 2.32 25.08 -10.86
N ASN A 267 2.79 26.28 -11.21
CA ASN A 267 2.06 27.20 -12.09
C ASN A 267 2.98 27.77 -13.18
N GLY A 268 2.45 28.62 -14.07
CA GLY A 268 3.20 29.21 -15.17
C GLY A 268 4.26 30.24 -14.80
N LYS A 269 4.45 30.58 -13.51
CA LYS A 269 5.53 31.45 -13.05
C LYS A 269 6.86 30.70 -13.07
N GLN A 270 7.91 31.38 -13.53
CA GLN A 270 9.23 30.74 -13.62
C GLN A 270 9.74 30.27 -12.25
N GLU A 271 9.58 31.09 -11.21
CA GLU A 271 9.98 30.74 -9.84
C GLU A 271 9.31 29.45 -9.34
N SER A 272 8.01 29.26 -9.63
CA SER A 272 7.27 28.06 -9.25
C SER A 272 7.82 26.82 -9.97
N MET A 273 8.08 26.92 -11.26
CA MET A 273 8.62 25.83 -12.07
C MET A 273 10.05 25.46 -11.63
N ASP A 274 10.90 26.44 -11.34
CA ASP A 274 12.26 26.22 -10.87
C ASP A 274 12.32 25.59 -9.46
N ALA A 275 11.32 25.83 -8.62
CA ALA A 275 11.23 25.23 -7.30
C ALA A 275 10.67 23.79 -7.33
N VAL A 276 9.66 23.51 -8.15
CA VAL A 276 8.91 22.24 -8.11
C VAL A 276 9.48 21.19 -9.08
N PHE A 277 9.84 21.54 -10.32
CA PHE A 277 10.29 20.55 -11.30
C PHE A 277 11.54 19.75 -10.90
N PRO A 278 12.56 20.34 -10.22
CA PRO A 278 13.67 19.55 -9.67
C PRO A 278 13.23 18.46 -8.69
N LEU A 279 12.19 18.73 -7.89
CA LEU A 279 11.64 17.75 -6.92
C LEU A 279 10.85 16.66 -7.66
N VAL A 280 10.03 17.03 -8.66
CA VAL A 280 9.33 16.05 -9.51
C VAL A 280 10.34 15.11 -10.18
N LYS A 281 11.42 15.65 -10.77
CA LYS A 281 12.48 14.86 -11.38
C LYS A 281 13.17 13.92 -10.37
N LYS A 282 13.42 14.40 -9.15
CA LYS A 282 14.19 13.69 -8.13
C LYS A 282 13.42 12.53 -7.51
N TYR A 283 12.12 12.74 -7.22
CA TYR A 283 11.29 11.79 -6.48
C TYR A 283 10.30 11.03 -7.35
N GLY A 284 10.11 11.46 -8.60
CA GLY A 284 9.02 11.03 -9.44
C GLY A 284 7.67 11.61 -8.97
N GLY A 285 6.69 11.60 -9.81
CA GLY A 285 5.34 12.04 -9.46
C GLY A 285 4.57 12.53 -10.66
N VAL A 286 3.26 12.68 -10.50
CA VAL A 286 2.39 13.37 -11.45
C VAL A 286 2.14 14.77 -10.89
N VAL A 287 2.52 15.81 -11.65
CA VAL A 287 2.42 17.20 -11.17
C VAL A 287 1.20 17.91 -11.73
N VAL A 288 0.47 18.60 -10.85
CA VAL A 288 -0.64 19.48 -11.21
C VAL A 288 -0.08 20.83 -11.67
N GLY A 289 -0.40 21.25 -12.89
CA GLY A 289 -0.01 22.53 -13.47
C GLY A 289 -1.19 23.50 -13.50
N LEU A 290 -1.16 24.53 -12.66
CA LEU A 290 -2.18 25.57 -12.65
C LEU A 290 -2.04 26.48 -13.88
N ALA A 291 -3.11 26.67 -14.63
CA ALA A 291 -3.15 27.52 -15.81
C ALA A 291 -3.21 29.03 -15.44
N LEU A 292 -2.24 29.49 -14.64
CA LEU A 292 -2.03 30.88 -14.23
C LEU A 292 -0.53 31.23 -14.32
N ASP A 293 -0.21 32.51 -14.49
CA ASP A 293 1.17 33.01 -14.54
C ASP A 293 1.33 34.33 -13.76
N GLU A 294 2.35 35.11 -14.09
CA GLU A 294 2.67 36.40 -13.45
C GLU A 294 1.53 37.41 -13.58
N GLU A 295 0.69 37.31 -14.61
CA GLU A 295 -0.44 38.19 -14.87
C GLU A 295 -1.72 37.75 -14.11
N GLY A 296 -1.69 36.58 -13.47
CA GLY A 296 -2.78 35.99 -12.73
C GLY A 296 -3.52 34.90 -13.49
N ILE A 297 -4.82 34.74 -13.22
CA ILE A 297 -5.68 33.73 -13.86
C ILE A 297 -6.33 34.35 -15.09
N PRO A 298 -6.09 33.83 -16.30
CA PRO A 298 -6.75 34.35 -17.50
C PRO A 298 -8.25 34.06 -17.53
N ASP A 299 -9.02 35.03 -18.05
CA ASP A 299 -10.48 34.93 -18.16
C ASP A 299 -10.94 34.01 -19.30
N ASN A 300 -10.05 33.71 -20.27
CA ASN A 300 -10.39 32.93 -21.46
C ASN A 300 -9.55 31.64 -21.59
N ALA A 301 -10.09 30.67 -22.34
CA ALA A 301 -9.47 29.38 -22.54
C ALA A 301 -8.13 29.46 -23.31
N ALA A 302 -8.03 30.33 -24.31
CA ALA A 302 -6.83 30.42 -25.17
C ALA A 302 -5.58 30.79 -24.38
N ASP A 303 -5.68 31.75 -23.44
CA ASP A 303 -4.57 32.14 -22.59
C ASP A 303 -4.24 31.09 -21.54
N ARG A 304 -5.23 30.39 -20.97
CA ARG A 304 -5.01 29.24 -20.09
C ARG A 304 -4.23 28.13 -20.81
N ILE A 305 -4.55 27.86 -22.06
CA ILE A 305 -3.84 26.88 -22.89
C ILE A 305 -2.43 27.35 -23.24
N ARG A 306 -2.22 28.65 -23.47
CA ARG A 306 -0.89 29.22 -23.65
C ARG A 306 0.01 28.92 -22.45
N ILE A 307 -0.53 29.11 -21.24
CA ILE A 307 0.19 28.82 -19.99
C ILE A 307 0.42 27.30 -19.83
N ALA A 308 -0.55 26.48 -20.12
CA ALA A 308 -0.39 25.02 -20.10
C ALA A 308 0.75 24.56 -21.03
N LYS A 309 0.80 25.09 -22.25
CA LYS A 309 1.91 24.84 -23.19
C LYS A 309 3.26 25.32 -22.65
N LYS A 310 3.32 26.47 -21.93
CA LYS A 310 4.53 26.94 -21.24
C LYS A 310 4.99 25.93 -20.20
N ILE A 311 4.06 25.43 -19.36
CA ILE A 311 4.34 24.43 -18.32
C ILE A 311 4.89 23.13 -18.93
N TYR A 312 4.25 22.58 -19.97
CA TYR A 312 4.75 21.39 -20.68
C TYR A 312 6.17 21.60 -21.25
N LYS A 313 6.41 22.75 -21.86
CA LYS A 313 7.72 23.10 -22.45
C LYS A 313 8.81 23.21 -21.40
N GLU A 314 8.54 23.85 -20.27
CA GLU A 314 9.53 23.96 -19.19
C GLU A 314 9.78 22.60 -18.52
N ALA A 315 8.71 21.82 -18.24
CA ALA A 315 8.80 20.48 -17.66
C ALA A 315 9.69 19.54 -18.50
N SER A 316 9.61 19.63 -19.84
CA SER A 316 10.42 18.81 -20.73
C SER A 316 11.93 19.02 -20.57
N LYS A 317 12.39 20.19 -20.13
CA LYS A 317 13.80 20.47 -19.84
C LYS A 317 14.33 19.66 -18.63
N TYR A 318 13.44 19.25 -17.75
CA TYR A 318 13.73 18.39 -16.61
C TYR A 318 13.52 16.89 -16.90
N GLY A 319 13.07 16.54 -18.11
CA GLY A 319 12.75 15.18 -18.51
C GLY A 319 11.38 14.70 -18.03
N ILE A 320 10.53 15.62 -17.53
CA ILE A 320 9.15 15.31 -17.12
C ILE A 320 8.30 15.21 -18.40
N GLU A 321 7.62 14.07 -18.56
CA GLU A 321 6.81 13.79 -19.73
C GLU A 321 5.38 14.32 -19.60
N PRO A 322 4.68 14.62 -20.72
CA PRO A 322 3.29 15.10 -20.65
C PRO A 322 2.34 14.17 -19.87
N LYS A 323 2.58 12.85 -19.88
CA LYS A 323 1.79 11.89 -19.09
C LYS A 323 1.88 12.11 -17.58
N ASP A 324 2.95 12.75 -17.11
CA ASP A 324 3.18 13.03 -15.69
C ASP A 324 2.78 14.46 -15.30
N ILE A 325 1.97 15.12 -16.15
CA ILE A 325 1.46 16.47 -15.92
C ILE A 325 -0.06 16.47 -16.11
N VAL A 326 -0.78 17.01 -15.12
CA VAL A 326 -2.24 17.19 -15.16
C VAL A 326 -2.54 18.68 -15.04
N ILE A 327 -3.21 19.27 -16.03
CA ILE A 327 -3.46 20.72 -16.07
C ILE A 327 -4.75 21.07 -15.31
N ASP A 328 -4.64 21.97 -14.32
CA ASP A 328 -5.81 22.58 -13.69
C ASP A 328 -6.32 23.74 -14.57
N GLY A 329 -7.51 23.52 -15.13
CA GLY A 329 -8.22 24.51 -15.94
C GLY A 329 -8.80 25.67 -15.12
N LEU A 330 -8.68 25.66 -13.80
CA LEU A 330 -9.10 26.70 -12.84
C LEU A 330 -10.59 27.03 -12.88
N ALA A 331 -11.38 26.36 -12.04
CA ALA A 331 -12.79 26.67 -11.86
C ALA A 331 -12.94 27.93 -11.00
N MET A 332 -13.28 29.05 -11.62
CA MET A 332 -13.60 30.31 -10.94
C MET A 332 -15.10 30.38 -10.65
N THR A 333 -15.46 31.08 -9.57
CA THR A 333 -16.88 31.17 -9.18
C THR A 333 -17.72 31.98 -10.17
N ILE A 334 -18.85 31.43 -10.59
CA ILE A 334 -19.82 32.12 -11.47
C ILE A 334 -20.51 33.30 -10.80
N SER A 335 -20.41 33.45 -9.48
CA SER A 335 -20.93 34.63 -8.78
C SER A 335 -20.12 35.90 -9.02
N SER A 336 -18.81 35.76 -9.36
CA SER A 336 -17.94 36.88 -9.72
C SER A 336 -17.85 37.11 -11.22
N ASP A 337 -17.87 36.03 -12.02
CA ASP A 337 -17.87 36.07 -13.49
C ASP A 337 -18.80 34.98 -14.04
N PRO A 338 -19.96 35.36 -14.61
CA PRO A 338 -20.93 34.43 -15.18
C PRO A 338 -20.40 33.59 -16.34
N THR A 339 -19.32 34.02 -16.99
CA THR A 339 -18.70 33.32 -18.15
C THR A 339 -17.61 32.33 -17.75
N SER A 340 -17.17 32.35 -16.51
CA SER A 340 -16.03 31.54 -16.01
C SER A 340 -16.24 30.04 -16.21
N ALA A 341 -17.46 29.53 -16.05
CA ALA A 341 -17.78 28.13 -16.31
C ALA A 341 -17.52 27.74 -17.76
N ILE A 342 -17.91 28.61 -18.72
CA ILE A 342 -17.73 28.38 -20.16
C ILE A 342 -16.24 28.32 -20.49
N ALA A 343 -15.44 29.30 -20.03
CA ALA A 343 -14.00 29.32 -20.24
C ALA A 343 -13.31 28.08 -19.67
N THR A 344 -13.72 27.63 -18.47
CA THR A 344 -13.19 26.41 -17.86
C THR A 344 -13.52 25.17 -18.70
N LEU A 345 -14.77 24.98 -19.10
CA LEU A 345 -15.20 23.83 -19.91
C LEU A 345 -14.53 23.80 -21.29
N GLU A 346 -14.32 24.96 -21.90
CA GLU A 346 -13.58 25.08 -23.16
C GLU A 346 -12.10 24.70 -22.97
N THR A 347 -11.48 25.16 -21.89
CA THR A 347 -10.10 24.79 -21.52
C THR A 347 -9.95 23.28 -21.42
N LEU A 348 -10.89 22.59 -20.73
CA LEU A 348 -10.86 21.12 -20.59
C LEU A 348 -10.93 20.43 -21.96
N ARG A 349 -11.81 20.88 -22.86
CA ARG A 349 -11.92 20.32 -24.22
C ARG A 349 -10.62 20.45 -25.00
N ILE A 350 -9.98 21.63 -24.97
CA ILE A 350 -8.73 21.86 -25.68
C ILE A 350 -7.59 21.01 -25.09
N ILE A 351 -7.52 20.85 -23.75
CA ILE A 351 -6.54 19.96 -23.10
C ILE A 351 -6.71 18.53 -23.60
N ARG A 352 -7.95 18.02 -23.67
CA ARG A 352 -8.23 16.67 -24.15
C ARG A 352 -7.97 16.52 -25.65
N ASP A 353 -8.54 17.39 -26.47
CA ASP A 353 -8.65 17.21 -27.93
C ASP A 353 -7.41 17.66 -28.69
N GLU A 354 -6.72 18.73 -28.23
CA GLU A 354 -5.56 19.29 -28.91
C GLU A 354 -4.24 18.97 -28.23
N LEU A 355 -4.20 18.99 -26.88
CA LEU A 355 -2.97 18.68 -26.15
C LEU A 355 -2.83 17.19 -25.82
N HIS A 356 -3.90 16.42 -26.00
CA HIS A 356 -3.97 15.00 -25.62
C HIS A 356 -3.47 14.76 -24.18
N GLY A 357 -3.73 15.75 -23.32
CA GLY A 357 -3.31 15.79 -21.93
C GLY A 357 -4.43 15.44 -20.95
N HIS A 358 -4.08 15.43 -19.68
CA HIS A 358 -5.01 15.22 -18.58
C HIS A 358 -5.34 16.53 -17.87
N SER A 359 -6.54 16.62 -17.33
CA SER A 359 -7.01 17.81 -16.63
C SER A 359 -7.53 17.51 -15.22
N ILE A 360 -7.45 18.52 -14.36
CA ILE A 360 -7.95 18.46 -12.98
C ILE A 360 -8.74 19.74 -12.66
N LEU A 361 -9.71 19.65 -11.77
CA LEU A 361 -10.45 20.81 -11.25
C LEU A 361 -10.80 20.65 -9.77
N GLY A 362 -10.69 21.74 -9.02
CA GLY A 362 -11.41 21.95 -7.78
C GLY A 362 -12.87 22.32 -8.08
N VAL A 363 -13.71 21.31 -8.33
CA VAL A 363 -15.06 21.47 -8.91
C VAL A 363 -15.96 22.37 -8.06
N SER A 364 -15.85 22.27 -6.74
CA SER A 364 -16.70 23.02 -5.79
C SER A 364 -16.47 24.53 -5.81
N ASN A 365 -15.38 25.02 -6.42
CA ASN A 365 -15.08 26.45 -6.52
C ASN A 365 -16.09 27.22 -7.36
N ILE A 366 -16.67 26.57 -8.36
CA ILE A 366 -17.61 27.19 -9.30
C ILE A 366 -18.82 27.87 -8.63
N SER A 367 -19.21 27.39 -7.46
CA SER A 367 -20.45 27.81 -6.78
C SER A 367 -20.22 28.67 -5.53
N PHE A 368 -19.01 29.16 -5.27
CA PHE A 368 -18.78 30.01 -4.10
C PHE A 368 -19.68 31.23 -4.10
N GLY A 369 -20.25 31.55 -2.93
CA GLY A 369 -21.15 32.68 -2.76
C GLY A 369 -22.60 32.44 -3.19
N LEU A 370 -22.92 31.26 -3.78
CA LEU A 370 -24.28 30.96 -4.25
C LEU A 370 -25.05 30.07 -3.27
N PRO A 371 -26.38 30.19 -3.20
CA PRO A 371 -27.21 29.27 -2.45
C PRO A 371 -27.33 27.92 -3.15
N GLN A 372 -27.71 26.87 -2.40
CA GLN A 372 -27.93 25.50 -2.94
C GLN A 372 -26.76 24.98 -3.78
N ARG A 373 -25.53 25.24 -3.33
CA ARG A 373 -24.27 24.86 -4.01
C ARG A 373 -24.24 23.42 -4.56
N PRO A 374 -24.79 22.39 -3.85
CA PRO A 374 -24.76 21.03 -4.37
C PRO A 374 -25.42 20.86 -5.75
N ILE A 375 -26.47 21.65 -6.06
CA ILE A 375 -27.16 21.60 -7.35
C ILE A 375 -26.21 22.07 -8.47
N ILE A 376 -25.56 23.22 -8.25
CA ILE A 376 -24.63 23.79 -9.24
C ILE A 376 -23.41 22.89 -9.41
N ASN A 377 -22.81 22.45 -8.28
CA ASN A 377 -21.63 21.59 -8.31
C ASN A 377 -21.88 20.28 -9.07
N ALA A 378 -22.99 19.60 -8.81
CA ALA A 378 -23.33 18.34 -9.44
C ALA A 378 -23.53 18.49 -10.97
N ASN A 379 -24.24 19.54 -11.41
CA ASN A 379 -24.44 19.81 -12.83
C ASN A 379 -23.13 20.23 -13.52
N PHE A 380 -22.37 21.15 -12.91
CA PHE A 380 -21.07 21.55 -13.46
C PHE A 380 -20.11 20.38 -13.55
N PHE A 381 -20.10 19.50 -12.54
CA PHE A 381 -19.27 18.30 -12.55
C PHE A 381 -19.60 17.38 -13.75
N THR A 382 -20.89 17.15 -14.03
CA THR A 382 -21.31 16.38 -15.21
C THR A 382 -20.84 17.05 -16.50
N MET A 383 -20.98 18.38 -16.64
CA MET A 383 -20.51 19.13 -17.80
C MET A 383 -18.99 19.07 -17.94
N ALA A 384 -18.25 19.13 -16.83
CA ALA A 384 -16.79 19.05 -16.83
C ALA A 384 -16.31 17.66 -17.25
N MET A 385 -16.91 16.58 -16.74
CA MET A 385 -16.59 15.20 -17.17
C MET A 385 -16.86 15.03 -18.66
N GLN A 386 -17.99 15.52 -19.18
CA GLN A 386 -18.30 15.49 -20.60
C GLN A 386 -17.31 16.33 -21.43
N SER A 387 -16.75 17.37 -20.85
CA SER A 387 -15.71 18.19 -21.50
C SER A 387 -14.31 17.59 -21.42
N GLY A 388 -14.10 16.44 -20.78
CA GLY A 388 -12.82 15.72 -20.71
C GLY A 388 -12.07 15.87 -19.39
N LEU A 389 -12.75 16.19 -18.29
CA LEU A 389 -12.13 16.23 -16.96
C LEU A 389 -11.60 14.85 -16.57
N SER A 390 -10.30 14.76 -16.30
CA SER A 390 -9.63 13.52 -15.90
C SER A 390 -9.60 13.31 -14.39
N CYS A 391 -9.46 14.40 -13.60
CA CYS A 391 -9.41 14.36 -12.15
C CYS A 391 -10.32 15.42 -11.53
N ALA A 392 -11.08 15.06 -10.51
CA ALA A 392 -12.01 15.96 -9.82
C ALA A 392 -11.70 16.02 -8.33
N ILE A 393 -11.25 17.18 -7.85
CA ILE A 393 -11.11 17.46 -6.41
C ILE A 393 -12.49 17.84 -5.91
N ILE A 394 -13.11 16.94 -5.14
CA ILE A 394 -14.48 17.08 -4.62
C ILE A 394 -14.60 16.49 -3.21
N ASN A 395 -15.71 16.79 -2.56
CA ASN A 395 -16.12 16.05 -1.37
C ASN A 395 -16.85 14.75 -1.78
N PRO A 396 -16.26 13.57 -1.64
CA PRO A 396 -16.89 12.31 -2.05
C PRO A 396 -18.09 11.93 -1.16
N SER A 397 -18.22 12.54 0.04
CA SER A 397 -19.42 12.40 0.88
C SER A 397 -20.61 13.22 0.36
N SER A 398 -20.44 14.02 -0.70
CA SER A 398 -21.55 14.76 -1.32
C SER A 398 -22.36 13.82 -2.20
N GLU A 399 -23.54 13.43 -1.71
CA GLU A 399 -24.45 12.53 -2.43
C GLU A 399 -24.78 13.03 -3.85
N ALA A 400 -25.01 14.34 -4.00
CA ALA A 400 -25.32 14.94 -5.29
C ALA A 400 -24.15 14.78 -6.29
N MET A 401 -22.92 15.00 -5.85
CA MET A 401 -21.72 14.84 -6.69
C MET A 401 -21.51 13.39 -7.08
N MET A 402 -21.59 12.46 -6.13
CA MET A 402 -21.37 11.03 -6.40
C MET A 402 -22.51 10.40 -7.23
N LYS A 403 -23.75 10.89 -7.11
CA LYS A 403 -24.85 10.51 -8.01
C LYS A 403 -24.57 10.95 -9.46
N SER A 404 -24.10 12.18 -9.66
CA SER A 404 -23.69 12.68 -10.97
C SER A 404 -22.55 11.87 -11.56
N TYR A 405 -21.54 11.54 -10.75
CA TYR A 405 -20.40 10.73 -11.16
C TYR A 405 -20.83 9.35 -11.66
N ARG A 406 -21.56 8.58 -10.84
CA ARG A 406 -21.99 7.23 -11.21
C ARG A 406 -22.95 7.21 -12.40
N ALA A 407 -23.87 8.20 -12.46
CA ALA A 407 -24.76 8.36 -13.60
C ALA A 407 -23.97 8.66 -14.89
N TYR A 408 -22.96 9.52 -14.82
CA TYR A 408 -22.07 9.81 -15.95
C TYR A 408 -21.33 8.56 -16.41
N LEU A 409 -20.72 7.77 -15.51
CA LEU A 409 -20.03 6.52 -15.87
C LEU A 409 -20.97 5.54 -16.60
N ALA A 410 -22.18 5.39 -16.08
CA ALA A 410 -23.18 4.51 -16.69
C ALA A 410 -23.61 4.98 -18.09
N LEU A 411 -23.90 6.29 -18.25
CA LEU A 411 -24.32 6.89 -19.51
C LEU A 411 -23.20 6.93 -20.57
N SER A 412 -21.94 7.01 -20.13
CA SER A 412 -20.76 7.06 -21.02
C SER A 412 -20.20 5.67 -21.37
N GLY A 413 -20.82 4.58 -20.89
CA GLY A 413 -20.34 3.22 -21.10
C GLY A 413 -19.05 2.87 -20.35
N LEU A 414 -18.68 3.68 -19.35
CA LEU A 414 -17.50 3.48 -18.53
C LEU A 414 -17.76 2.55 -17.32
N ASP A 415 -19.03 2.31 -16.99
CA ASP A 415 -19.47 1.32 -16.00
C ASP A 415 -19.97 0.05 -16.69
N THR A 416 -19.08 -0.91 -16.84
CA THR A 416 -19.39 -2.18 -17.53
C THR A 416 -20.50 -2.95 -16.81
N ASN A 417 -21.57 -3.26 -17.54
CA ASN A 417 -22.76 -3.94 -17.00
C ASN A 417 -23.44 -3.18 -15.83
N PHE A 418 -23.23 -1.89 -15.72
CA PHE A 418 -23.79 -1.04 -14.65
C PHE A 418 -23.45 -1.53 -13.24
N THR A 419 -22.31 -2.18 -13.08
CA THR A 419 -21.90 -2.84 -11.83
C THR A 419 -21.74 -1.85 -10.68
N GLU A 420 -21.09 -0.71 -10.93
CA GLU A 420 -20.89 0.34 -9.92
C GLU A 420 -22.21 1.04 -9.58
N TYR A 421 -23.03 1.32 -10.59
CA TYR A 421 -24.34 1.96 -10.43
C TYR A 421 -25.33 1.08 -9.65
N ILE A 422 -25.45 -0.20 -10.03
CA ILE A 422 -26.32 -1.17 -9.36
C ILE A 422 -25.87 -1.44 -7.93
N SER A 423 -24.57 -1.60 -7.71
CA SER A 423 -24.01 -1.77 -6.35
C SER A 423 -24.35 -0.60 -5.43
N ALA A 424 -24.30 0.63 -5.95
CA ALA A 424 -24.58 1.82 -5.17
C ALA A 424 -26.09 2.05 -4.89
N TYR A 425 -27.00 1.59 -5.79
CA TYR A 425 -28.42 1.98 -5.73
C TYR A 425 -29.40 0.79 -5.79
N GLY A 426 -28.93 -0.43 -6.10
CA GLY A 426 -29.81 -1.60 -6.28
C GLY A 426 -30.54 -2.06 -5.00
N ASN A 427 -30.03 -1.71 -3.82
CA ASN A 427 -30.62 -2.06 -2.51
C ASN A 427 -31.19 -0.85 -1.77
N SER A 428 -31.49 0.25 -2.47
CA SER A 428 -31.92 1.49 -1.84
C SER A 428 -33.38 1.45 -1.40
N ALA A 429 -33.64 0.93 -0.19
CA ALA A 429 -34.64 1.58 0.66
C ALA A 429 -33.99 2.85 1.24
N PRO A 430 -34.67 4.01 1.30
CA PRO A 430 -34.06 5.24 1.75
C PRO A 430 -33.73 5.15 3.24
N VAL A 431 -32.45 5.04 3.56
CA VAL A 431 -31.96 5.21 4.93
C VAL A 431 -31.67 6.70 5.11
N PRO A 432 -32.27 7.39 6.09
CA PRO A 432 -31.95 8.78 6.35
C PRO A 432 -30.53 8.90 6.91
N VAL A 433 -29.65 9.51 6.15
CA VAL A 433 -28.29 9.83 6.60
C VAL A 433 -28.37 10.99 7.58
N LYS A 434 -28.30 10.71 8.87
CA LYS A 434 -27.97 11.72 9.88
C LYS A 434 -26.46 11.95 9.84
N SER A 435 -26.05 13.14 9.44
CA SER A 435 -24.70 13.65 9.61
C SER A 435 -24.48 14.05 11.07
N GLU A 436 -24.11 13.11 11.89
CA GLU A 436 -23.49 13.40 13.19
C GLU A 436 -22.06 12.85 13.16
N ALA A 437 -21.15 13.54 13.84
CA ALA A 437 -19.78 13.07 14.03
C ALA A 437 -19.85 11.65 14.63
N VAL A 438 -19.57 10.65 13.82
CA VAL A 438 -19.64 9.26 14.24
C VAL A 438 -18.46 9.04 15.17
N ASP A 439 -18.73 8.95 16.48
CA ASP A 439 -17.84 8.26 17.41
C ASP A 439 -17.61 6.86 16.82
N MET A 440 -16.41 6.63 16.32
CA MET A 440 -16.07 5.34 15.72
C MET A 440 -16.15 4.26 16.79
N SER A 441 -16.84 3.15 16.52
CA SER A 441 -16.92 2.04 17.46
C SER A 441 -15.54 1.48 17.74
N LEU A 442 -15.38 0.79 18.87
CA LEU A 442 -14.13 0.10 19.21
C LEU A 442 -13.76 -0.92 18.13
N TYR A 443 -14.74 -1.71 17.69
CA TYR A 443 -14.59 -2.68 16.61
C TYR A 443 -14.02 -2.06 15.32
N GLU A 444 -14.64 -0.98 14.81
CA GLU A 444 -14.16 -0.29 13.62
C GLU A 444 -12.81 0.39 13.83
N SER A 445 -12.55 0.91 15.04
CA SER A 445 -11.25 1.53 15.36
C SER A 445 -10.11 0.52 15.31
N ILE A 446 -10.33 -0.70 15.81
CA ILE A 446 -9.35 -1.79 15.74
C ILE A 446 -9.18 -2.24 14.30
N LYS A 447 -10.26 -2.54 13.59
CA LYS A 447 -10.24 -2.99 12.20
C LYS A 447 -9.47 -2.03 11.29
N ARG A 448 -9.55 -0.72 11.55
CA ARG A 448 -8.90 0.33 10.76
C ARG A 448 -7.55 0.80 11.32
N GLY A 449 -7.06 0.18 12.39
CA GLY A 449 -5.75 0.50 12.98
C GLY A 449 -5.66 1.84 13.72
N MET A 450 -6.80 2.37 14.23
CA MET A 450 -6.92 3.67 14.87
C MET A 450 -6.69 3.58 16.38
N SER A 451 -5.42 3.47 16.81
CA SER A 451 -5.04 3.16 18.20
C SER A 451 -5.62 4.12 19.24
N GLU A 452 -5.58 5.42 19.00
CA GLU A 452 -6.10 6.41 19.98
C GLU A 452 -7.63 6.37 20.06
N ASN A 453 -8.31 6.19 18.92
CA ASN A 453 -9.77 6.04 18.90
C ASN A 453 -10.19 4.74 19.61
N ALA A 454 -9.44 3.65 19.41
CA ALA A 454 -9.67 2.39 20.10
C ALA A 454 -9.54 2.57 21.61
N GLY A 455 -8.52 3.27 22.10
CA GLY A 455 -8.37 3.58 23.52
C GLY A 455 -9.52 4.42 24.08
N LYS A 456 -9.93 5.49 23.38
CA LYS A 456 -11.05 6.36 23.78
C LYS A 456 -12.40 5.60 23.77
N ALA A 457 -12.66 4.82 22.74
CA ALA A 457 -13.88 4.00 22.63
C ALA A 457 -13.95 2.96 23.75
N THR A 458 -12.82 2.32 24.07
CA THR A 458 -12.72 1.37 25.18
C THR A 458 -13.01 2.04 26.51
N GLN A 459 -12.44 3.22 26.78
CA GLN A 459 -12.67 3.95 28.01
C GLN A 459 -14.15 4.31 28.19
N LYS A 460 -14.82 4.71 27.12
CA LYS A 460 -16.26 5.01 27.11
C LYS A 460 -17.11 3.74 27.36
N GLN A 461 -16.74 2.61 26.75
CA GLN A 461 -17.47 1.35 26.96
C GLN A 461 -17.30 0.78 28.36
N LEU A 462 -16.16 0.98 29.01
CA LEU A 462 -15.91 0.61 30.40
C LEU A 462 -16.80 1.32 31.43
N GLU A 463 -17.49 2.41 31.04
CA GLU A 463 -18.51 3.05 31.87
C GLU A 463 -19.78 2.18 32.02
N THR A 464 -20.03 1.28 31.08
CA THR A 464 -21.27 0.48 31.00
C THR A 464 -21.07 -1.03 30.87
N LYS A 465 -19.87 -1.48 30.46
CA LYS A 465 -19.54 -2.89 30.24
C LYS A 465 -18.32 -3.32 31.07
N GLU A 466 -18.23 -4.59 31.41
CA GLU A 466 -17.02 -5.14 31.99
C GLU A 466 -15.92 -5.35 30.93
N GLY A 467 -14.64 -5.25 31.36
CA GLY A 467 -13.49 -5.37 30.44
C GLY A 467 -13.45 -6.69 29.68
N LEU A 468 -13.84 -7.80 30.30
CA LEU A 468 -13.94 -9.13 29.66
C LEU A 468 -15.03 -9.19 28.57
N GLU A 469 -16.16 -8.53 28.80
CA GLU A 469 -17.24 -8.42 27.83
C GLU A 469 -16.79 -7.64 26.58
N ILE A 470 -16.08 -6.51 26.78
CA ILE A 470 -15.52 -5.71 25.68
C ILE A 470 -14.50 -6.52 24.88
N ILE A 471 -13.66 -7.31 25.54
CA ILE A 471 -12.68 -8.18 24.84
C ILE A 471 -13.41 -9.18 23.94
N ASN A 472 -14.41 -9.88 24.48
CA ASN A 472 -15.10 -10.96 23.76
C ASN A 472 -16.03 -10.45 22.66
N GLU A 473 -16.70 -9.31 22.86
CA GLU A 473 -17.70 -8.79 21.92
C GLU A 473 -17.12 -7.86 20.84
N GLU A 474 -16.00 -7.17 21.13
CA GLU A 474 -15.45 -6.14 20.26
C GLU A 474 -14.01 -6.44 19.79
N LEU A 475 -13.07 -6.72 20.73
CA LEU A 475 -11.66 -6.88 20.37
C LEU A 475 -11.41 -8.15 19.55
N ILE A 476 -11.84 -9.30 20.09
CA ILE A 476 -11.62 -10.61 19.44
C ILE A 476 -12.28 -10.66 18.06
N PRO A 477 -13.56 -10.28 17.89
CA PRO A 477 -14.20 -10.28 16.59
C PRO A 477 -13.53 -9.34 15.58
N ALA A 478 -13.07 -8.15 16.01
CA ALA A 478 -12.36 -7.22 15.14
C ALA A 478 -11.03 -7.78 14.63
N LEU A 479 -10.23 -8.37 15.54
CA LEU A 479 -8.96 -9.01 15.18
C LEU A 479 -9.16 -10.25 14.30
N ASP A 480 -10.20 -11.05 14.54
CA ASP A 480 -10.53 -12.20 13.71
C ASP A 480 -10.94 -11.78 12.27
N GLU A 481 -11.70 -10.70 12.13
CA GLU A 481 -12.03 -10.16 10.80
C GLU A 481 -10.77 -9.65 10.06
N VAL A 482 -9.89 -8.95 10.78
CA VAL A 482 -8.61 -8.47 10.24
C VAL A 482 -7.72 -9.64 9.84
N GLY A 483 -7.61 -10.68 10.67
CA GLY A 483 -6.88 -11.90 10.36
C GLY A 483 -7.42 -12.61 9.12
N LYS A 484 -8.74 -12.82 9.04
CA LYS A 484 -9.40 -13.38 7.85
C LYS A 484 -9.20 -12.50 6.60
N GLY A 485 -9.18 -11.18 6.76
CA GLY A 485 -8.88 -10.24 5.68
C GLY A 485 -7.44 -10.37 5.17
N PHE A 486 -6.49 -10.58 6.08
CA PHE A 486 -5.09 -10.84 5.75
C PHE A 486 -4.93 -12.20 5.02
N GLU A 487 -5.54 -13.27 5.52
CA GLU A 487 -5.56 -14.59 4.88
C GLU A 487 -6.14 -14.53 3.45
N LYS A 488 -7.19 -13.71 3.23
CA LYS A 488 -7.83 -13.52 1.93
C LYS A 488 -7.11 -12.51 1.03
N GLY A 489 -6.00 -11.91 1.48
CA GLY A 489 -5.27 -10.88 0.73
C GLY A 489 -6.05 -9.58 0.51
N THR A 490 -7.05 -9.27 1.35
CA THR A 490 -7.80 -8.01 1.34
C THR A 490 -7.25 -6.99 2.33
N ILE A 491 -6.52 -7.44 3.33
CA ILE A 491 -5.76 -6.64 4.30
C ILE A 491 -4.29 -7.01 4.17
N PHE A 492 -3.38 -6.05 4.29
CA PHE A 492 -1.95 -6.23 4.11
C PHE A 492 -1.18 -6.07 5.41
N LEU A 493 0.07 -6.54 5.42
CA LEU A 493 0.91 -6.55 6.62
C LEU A 493 0.96 -5.22 7.39
N PRO A 494 1.12 -4.05 6.78
CA PRO A 494 1.08 -2.78 7.51
C PRO A 494 -0.25 -2.53 8.22
N GLN A 495 -1.37 -2.85 7.57
CA GLN A 495 -2.72 -2.70 8.13
C GLN A 495 -2.96 -3.68 9.29
N LEU A 496 -2.50 -4.94 9.14
CA LEU A 496 -2.54 -5.94 10.21
C LEU A 496 -1.78 -5.46 11.46
N LEU A 497 -0.57 -4.92 11.28
CA LEU A 497 0.24 -4.37 12.38
C LEU A 497 -0.44 -3.19 13.07
N MET A 498 -1.04 -2.28 12.30
CA MET A 498 -1.76 -1.12 12.85
C MET A 498 -3.02 -1.55 13.61
N SER A 499 -3.76 -2.54 13.11
CA SER A 499 -4.91 -3.12 13.82
C SER A 499 -4.50 -3.78 15.13
N ALA A 500 -3.38 -4.51 15.13
CA ALA A 500 -2.82 -5.11 16.35
C ALA A 500 -2.39 -4.04 17.37
N GLU A 501 -1.78 -2.93 16.94
CA GLU A 501 -1.43 -1.80 17.82
C GLU A 501 -2.68 -1.08 18.37
N ALA A 502 -3.76 -0.98 17.56
CA ALA A 502 -5.02 -0.42 18.03
C ALA A 502 -5.69 -1.31 19.09
N ALA A 503 -5.68 -2.63 18.87
CA ALA A 503 -6.15 -3.58 19.87
C ALA A 503 -5.33 -3.55 21.17
N LYS A 504 -4.00 -3.41 21.06
CA LYS A 504 -3.10 -3.26 22.20
C LYS A 504 -3.39 -2.00 23.01
N ALA A 505 -3.69 -0.87 22.35
CA ALA A 505 -4.09 0.36 23.02
C ALA A 505 -5.42 0.19 23.78
N ALA A 506 -6.42 -0.47 23.18
CA ALA A 506 -7.68 -0.82 23.82
C ALA A 506 -7.46 -1.73 25.04
N PHE A 507 -6.64 -2.76 24.85
CA PHE A 507 -6.32 -3.71 25.93
C PHE A 507 -5.57 -3.07 27.10
N ALA A 508 -4.68 -2.10 26.84
CA ALA A 508 -4.00 -1.34 27.89
C ALA A 508 -5.00 -0.59 28.79
N VAL A 509 -6.01 0.06 28.17
CA VAL A 509 -7.09 0.75 28.91
C VAL A 509 -7.92 -0.21 29.76
N ILE A 510 -8.27 -1.39 29.22
CA ILE A 510 -8.98 -2.42 29.98
C ILE A 510 -8.11 -2.90 31.14
N LYS A 511 -6.83 -3.15 30.89
CA LYS A 511 -5.86 -3.57 31.90
C LYS A 511 -5.78 -2.58 33.05
N ASP A 512 -5.67 -1.29 32.73
CA ASP A 512 -5.58 -0.24 33.75
C ASP A 512 -6.87 -0.13 34.57
N SER A 513 -8.03 -0.33 33.95
CA SER A 513 -9.32 -0.36 34.68
C SER A 513 -9.48 -1.56 35.60
N MET A 514 -8.77 -2.65 35.30
CA MET A 514 -8.78 -3.91 36.12
C MET A 514 -7.62 -3.95 37.12
N ALA A 515 -6.82 -2.89 37.26
CA ALA A 515 -5.71 -2.85 38.20
C ALA A 515 -6.17 -3.07 39.63
N GLY A 516 -5.78 -4.22 40.20
CA GLY A 516 -6.18 -4.66 41.54
C GLY A 516 -7.05 -5.92 41.60
N LYS A 517 -7.51 -6.48 40.46
CA LYS A 517 -8.17 -7.78 40.40
C LYS A 517 -7.18 -8.86 39.90
N PRO A 518 -7.17 -10.09 40.44
CA PRO A 518 -6.31 -11.17 39.96
C PRO A 518 -6.66 -11.50 38.50
N ARG A 519 -5.63 -11.56 37.63
CA ARG A 519 -5.78 -11.98 36.23
C ARG A 519 -5.72 -13.50 36.14
N GLU A 520 -6.73 -14.13 35.57
CA GLU A 520 -6.52 -15.40 34.89
C GLU A 520 -5.99 -15.14 33.48
N MET A 521 -4.67 -15.23 33.34
CA MET A 521 -4.05 -15.33 32.01
C MET A 521 -4.42 -16.72 31.46
N LYS A 522 -4.75 -16.80 30.15
CA LYS A 522 -5.09 -18.06 29.49
C LYS A 522 -3.96 -19.09 29.60
N GLY A 523 -2.69 -18.64 29.55
CA GLY A 523 -1.51 -19.48 29.67
C GLY A 523 -0.23 -18.73 29.33
N LYS A 524 0.92 -19.37 29.63
CA LYS A 524 2.24 -18.87 29.26
C LYS A 524 2.73 -19.54 27.97
N ILE A 525 3.30 -18.76 27.06
CA ILE A 525 3.84 -19.20 25.76
C ILE A 525 5.22 -18.61 25.57
N ILE A 526 6.20 -19.42 25.19
CA ILE A 526 7.51 -18.93 24.72
C ILE A 526 7.46 -18.77 23.23
N ILE A 527 8.05 -17.68 22.72
CA ILE A 527 8.33 -17.52 21.29
C ILE A 527 9.80 -17.15 21.08
N ALA A 528 10.39 -17.71 20.01
CA ALA A 528 11.78 -17.43 19.64
C ALA A 528 11.99 -17.53 18.14
N THR A 529 12.88 -16.70 17.59
CA THR A 529 13.50 -16.97 16.30
C THR A 529 14.76 -17.81 16.55
N VAL A 530 14.85 -18.95 15.86
CA VAL A 530 15.86 -19.96 16.12
C VAL A 530 17.29 -19.50 15.81
N LYS A 531 18.28 -20.20 16.36
CA LYS A 531 19.71 -19.90 16.19
C LYS A 531 20.10 -19.79 14.72
N GLY A 532 20.88 -18.75 14.43
CA GLY A 532 21.34 -18.44 13.07
C GLY A 532 20.35 -17.58 12.28
N ASP A 533 19.14 -17.36 12.77
CA ASP A 533 18.12 -16.53 12.11
C ASP A 533 17.92 -15.20 12.82
N ILE A 534 18.05 -14.10 12.06
CA ILE A 534 17.91 -12.74 12.60
C ILE A 534 16.57 -12.08 12.22
N HIS A 535 15.71 -12.80 11.49
CA HIS A 535 14.44 -12.28 10.99
C HIS A 535 13.35 -12.48 12.06
N ASP A 536 12.90 -11.40 12.69
CA ASP A 536 11.98 -11.45 13.81
C ASP A 536 10.61 -10.80 13.54
N ILE A 537 10.35 -10.28 12.34
CA ILE A 537 9.08 -9.61 12.01
C ILE A 537 7.90 -10.56 12.18
N GLY A 538 7.97 -11.78 11.62
CA GLY A 538 6.92 -12.78 11.75
C GLY A 538 6.66 -13.17 13.20
N LYS A 539 7.72 -13.42 13.97
CA LYS A 539 7.65 -13.72 15.41
C LYS A 539 7.00 -12.56 16.18
N ASN A 540 7.34 -11.32 15.87
CA ASN A 540 6.79 -10.16 16.55
C ASN A 540 5.30 -9.97 16.26
N ILE A 541 4.82 -10.31 15.07
CA ILE A 541 3.39 -10.35 14.73
C ILE A 541 2.68 -11.39 15.60
N VAL A 542 3.22 -12.61 15.65
CA VAL A 542 2.67 -13.70 16.49
C VAL A 542 2.64 -13.28 17.96
N LYS A 543 3.71 -12.64 18.47
CA LYS A 543 3.75 -12.09 19.83
C LYS A 543 2.57 -11.18 20.11
N VAL A 544 2.42 -10.13 19.29
CA VAL A 544 1.37 -9.11 19.49
C VAL A 544 -0.02 -9.75 19.43
N MET A 545 -0.23 -10.70 18.53
CA MET A 545 -1.49 -11.43 18.44
C MET A 545 -1.76 -12.26 19.72
N LEU A 546 -0.81 -13.07 20.16
CA LEU A 546 -0.96 -13.89 21.37
C LEU A 546 -1.20 -13.04 22.63
N GLU A 547 -0.45 -11.93 22.80
CA GLU A 547 -0.65 -10.98 23.90
C GLU A 547 -2.08 -10.39 23.89
N ASN A 548 -2.58 -10.03 22.69
CA ASN A 548 -3.94 -9.49 22.53
C ASN A 548 -5.03 -10.51 22.84
N TYR A 549 -4.77 -11.80 22.56
CA TYR A 549 -5.69 -12.89 22.89
C TYR A 549 -5.60 -13.37 24.34
N GLY A 550 -4.79 -12.69 25.18
CA GLY A 550 -4.73 -12.89 26.62
C GLY A 550 -3.72 -13.93 27.09
N TYR A 551 -2.68 -14.20 26.29
CA TYR A 551 -1.57 -15.05 26.67
C TYR A 551 -0.40 -14.24 27.28
N ASP A 552 0.31 -14.84 28.23
CA ASP A 552 1.57 -14.31 28.75
C ASP A 552 2.72 -14.78 27.85
N VAL A 553 3.27 -13.88 27.04
CA VAL A 553 4.25 -14.23 26.01
C VAL A 553 5.67 -13.90 26.47
N ILE A 554 6.48 -14.94 26.65
CA ILE A 554 7.91 -14.84 26.92
C ILE A 554 8.66 -14.81 25.56
N ASP A 555 9.02 -13.62 25.13
CA ASP A 555 9.78 -13.42 23.89
C ASP A 555 11.28 -13.51 24.16
N LEU A 556 11.92 -14.56 23.66
CA LEU A 556 13.37 -14.77 23.79
C LEU A 556 14.19 -14.01 22.74
N GLY A 557 13.53 -13.35 21.77
CA GLY A 557 14.21 -12.60 20.74
C GLY A 557 14.56 -13.42 19.50
N LYS A 558 15.68 -13.11 18.91
CA LYS A 558 16.20 -13.73 17.66
C LYS A 558 17.58 -14.33 17.88
N ASP A 559 17.97 -15.23 16.99
CA ASP A 559 19.24 -15.98 17.07
C ASP A 559 19.39 -16.73 18.39
N VAL A 560 18.31 -17.38 18.84
CA VAL A 560 18.23 -18.01 20.18
C VAL A 560 18.70 -19.45 20.11
N PRO A 561 19.73 -19.83 20.89
CA PRO A 561 20.21 -21.21 20.95
C PRO A 561 19.14 -22.20 21.49
N PRO A 562 19.09 -23.45 20.98
CA PRO A 562 18.16 -24.48 21.44
C PRO A 562 18.16 -24.67 22.97
N GLU A 563 19.33 -24.69 23.59
CA GLU A 563 19.49 -24.87 25.03
C GLU A 563 18.78 -23.75 25.82
N GLN A 564 18.91 -22.50 25.37
CA GLN A 564 18.27 -21.37 26.04
C GLN A 564 16.74 -21.45 25.96
N ILE A 565 16.19 -21.88 24.83
CA ILE A 565 14.74 -22.06 24.65
C ILE A 565 14.24 -23.13 25.60
N VAL A 566 14.93 -24.28 25.62
CA VAL A 566 14.55 -25.43 26.44
C VAL A 566 14.69 -25.16 27.94
N ASP A 567 15.80 -24.55 28.36
CA ASP A 567 16.03 -24.20 29.75
C ASP A 567 14.98 -23.20 30.26
N THR A 568 14.57 -22.24 29.40
CA THR A 568 13.51 -21.31 29.75
C THR A 568 12.15 -22.01 29.81
N ALA A 569 11.86 -22.96 28.91
CA ALA A 569 10.61 -23.73 28.92
C ALA A 569 10.47 -24.58 30.18
N ILE A 570 11.58 -25.15 30.66
CA ILE A 570 11.62 -25.90 31.93
C ILE A 570 11.45 -24.97 33.11
N LYS A 571 12.21 -23.88 33.17
CA LYS A 571 12.21 -22.91 34.29
C LYS A 571 10.83 -22.28 34.50
N GLU A 572 10.17 -21.86 33.41
CA GLU A 572 8.90 -21.14 33.45
C GLU A 572 7.69 -22.10 33.38
N ASP A 573 7.93 -23.40 33.31
CA ASP A 573 6.94 -24.48 33.19
C ASP A 573 5.90 -24.25 32.09
N VAL A 574 6.41 -23.98 30.87
CA VAL A 574 5.58 -23.58 29.72
C VAL A 574 5.05 -24.80 28.98
N LYS A 575 3.78 -24.76 28.57
CA LYS A 575 3.11 -25.84 27.81
C LYS A 575 3.23 -25.68 26.30
N LEU A 576 3.55 -24.48 25.79
CA LEU A 576 3.61 -24.18 24.35
C LEU A 576 4.83 -23.33 24.02
N VAL A 577 5.59 -23.75 23.03
CA VAL A 577 6.75 -23.05 22.48
C VAL A 577 6.53 -22.78 21.00
N GLY A 578 6.59 -21.52 20.59
CA GLY A 578 6.52 -21.06 19.21
C GLY A 578 7.92 -20.80 18.65
N LEU A 579 8.26 -21.44 17.53
CA LEU A 579 9.55 -21.31 16.85
C LEU A 579 9.36 -20.71 15.47
N SER A 580 10.21 -19.72 15.12
CA SER A 580 10.20 -19.03 13.83
C SER A 580 11.52 -19.20 13.11
N ALA A 581 11.49 -19.56 11.81
CA ALA A 581 12.63 -19.56 10.92
C ALA A 581 12.25 -19.01 9.54
N LEU A 582 13.09 -18.13 9.00
CA LEU A 582 12.88 -17.53 7.67
C LEU A 582 13.89 -18.06 6.63
N MET A 583 15.00 -18.66 7.06
CA MET A 583 16.01 -19.20 6.18
C MET A 583 16.01 -20.73 6.22
N THR A 584 16.18 -21.37 5.06
CA THR A 584 16.27 -22.83 4.98
C THR A 584 17.45 -23.41 5.77
N THR A 585 18.54 -22.65 5.88
CA THR A 585 19.73 -23.03 6.64
C THR A 585 19.52 -23.04 8.16
N THR A 586 18.50 -22.35 8.67
CA THR A 586 18.22 -22.23 10.11
C THR A 586 17.15 -23.19 10.62
N VAL A 587 16.50 -23.90 9.69
CA VAL A 587 15.47 -24.90 10.05
C VAL A 587 16.06 -26.07 10.82
N VAL A 588 17.33 -26.41 10.59
CA VAL A 588 18.06 -27.44 11.37
C VAL A 588 18.08 -27.06 12.87
N SER A 589 18.30 -25.79 13.19
CA SER A 589 18.25 -25.33 14.59
C SER A 589 16.84 -25.41 15.20
N MET A 590 15.79 -25.33 14.38
CA MET A 590 14.41 -25.58 14.83
C MET A 590 14.21 -27.05 15.16
N GLU A 591 14.67 -27.97 14.32
CA GLU A 591 14.64 -29.41 14.54
C GLU A 591 15.41 -29.78 15.82
N ASP A 592 16.62 -29.27 16.01
CA ASP A 592 17.43 -29.49 17.21
C ASP A 592 16.70 -29.01 18.47
N THR A 593 16.02 -27.86 18.39
CA THR A 593 15.22 -27.33 19.51
C THR A 593 14.05 -28.26 19.86
N ILE A 594 13.33 -28.76 18.86
CA ILE A 594 12.21 -29.68 19.06
C ILE A 594 12.67 -31.00 19.66
N LYS A 595 13.77 -31.59 19.14
CA LYS A 595 14.35 -32.81 19.67
C LYS A 595 14.75 -32.64 21.14
N LEU A 596 15.41 -31.55 21.46
CA LEU A 596 15.85 -31.27 22.84
C LEU A 596 14.66 -30.99 23.79
N LEU A 597 13.60 -30.34 23.32
CA LEU A 597 12.35 -30.18 24.06
C LEU A 597 11.71 -31.53 24.35
N LYS A 598 11.55 -32.40 23.36
CA LYS A 598 10.97 -33.74 23.52
C LYS A 598 11.77 -34.62 24.46
N GLU A 599 13.09 -34.46 24.51
CA GLU A 599 13.96 -35.18 25.43
C GLU A 599 13.83 -34.68 26.88
N LYS A 600 13.86 -33.34 27.09
CA LYS A 600 13.96 -32.76 28.43
C LYS A 600 12.61 -32.33 29.04
N LYS A 601 11.61 -32.03 28.20
CA LYS A 601 10.25 -31.62 28.65
C LYS A 601 9.18 -32.10 27.65
N PRO A 602 8.91 -33.42 27.60
CA PRO A 602 8.07 -34.05 26.57
C PRO A 602 6.60 -33.63 26.59
N ASP A 603 6.13 -32.98 27.63
CA ASP A 603 4.79 -32.42 27.78
C ASP A 603 4.62 -31.02 27.22
N THR A 604 5.70 -30.40 26.70
CA THR A 604 5.66 -29.12 26.01
C THR A 604 5.37 -29.33 24.51
N LEU A 605 4.30 -28.70 24.04
CA LEU A 605 3.93 -28.70 22.64
C LEU A 605 4.67 -27.60 21.86
N THR A 606 4.87 -27.83 20.57
CA THR A 606 5.60 -26.93 19.69
C THR A 606 4.74 -26.47 18.52
N VAL A 607 4.75 -25.18 18.25
CA VAL A 607 4.17 -24.60 17.03
C VAL A 607 5.29 -23.94 16.22
N VAL A 608 5.40 -24.31 14.96
CA VAL A 608 6.44 -23.81 14.05
C VAL A 608 5.85 -22.96 12.95
N GLY A 609 6.55 -21.89 12.59
CA GLY A 609 6.14 -20.98 11.53
C GLY A 609 7.34 -20.30 10.87
N GLY A 610 7.05 -19.65 9.77
CA GLY A 610 8.04 -18.90 8.99
C GLY A 610 7.97 -19.24 7.50
N ALA A 611 8.53 -18.37 6.67
CA ALA A 611 8.34 -18.41 5.22
C ALA A 611 8.95 -19.66 4.52
N VAL A 612 9.83 -20.39 5.19
CA VAL A 612 10.44 -21.62 4.65
C VAL A 612 9.79 -22.89 5.19
N MET A 613 8.80 -22.75 6.07
CA MET A 613 8.13 -23.90 6.67
C MET A 613 6.96 -24.37 5.81
N THR A 614 6.79 -25.67 5.75
CA THR A 614 5.63 -26.36 5.16
C THR A 614 5.07 -27.37 6.15
N GLN A 615 3.82 -27.82 5.94
CA GLN A 615 3.22 -28.86 6.79
C GLN A 615 4.08 -30.14 6.79
N GLU A 616 4.52 -30.58 5.62
CA GLU A 616 5.33 -31.78 5.45
C GLU A 616 6.65 -31.69 6.22
N TYR A 617 7.29 -30.51 6.20
CA TYR A 617 8.52 -30.31 6.95
C TYR A 617 8.28 -30.26 8.46
N ALA A 618 7.21 -29.60 8.91
CA ALA A 618 6.82 -29.57 10.32
C ALA A 618 6.55 -30.98 10.88
N ASP A 619 5.85 -31.81 10.09
CA ASP A 619 5.60 -33.22 10.43
C ASP A 619 6.91 -34.00 10.53
N ARG A 620 7.85 -33.81 9.62
CA ARG A 620 9.16 -34.46 9.59
C ARG A 620 10.00 -34.15 10.83
N ILE A 621 10.07 -32.88 11.24
CA ILE A 621 10.82 -32.47 12.43
C ILE A 621 10.07 -32.75 13.73
N GLY A 622 8.86 -33.26 13.62
CA GLY A 622 8.02 -33.66 14.74
C GLY A 622 7.44 -32.48 15.53
N ALA A 623 7.18 -31.37 14.89
CA ALA A 623 6.41 -30.26 15.48
C ALA A 623 4.94 -30.66 15.67
N ASP A 624 4.30 -30.14 16.71
CA ASP A 624 2.93 -30.50 17.04
C ASP A 624 1.92 -29.68 16.20
N CYS A 625 2.35 -28.54 15.69
CA CYS A 625 1.55 -27.69 14.80
C CYS A 625 2.43 -26.90 13.83
N TYR A 626 2.02 -26.85 12.56
CA TYR A 626 2.51 -25.87 11.60
C TYR A 626 1.53 -24.71 11.50
N ALA A 627 1.96 -23.52 11.88
CA ALA A 627 1.18 -22.30 11.73
C ALA A 627 1.56 -21.58 10.43
N LYS A 628 0.69 -21.64 9.45
CA LYS A 628 0.82 -20.93 8.17
C LYS A 628 0.80 -19.40 8.38
N ASP A 629 0.10 -18.94 9.41
CA ASP A 629 -0.04 -17.53 9.75
C ASP A 629 -0.16 -17.34 11.29
N ALA A 630 -0.16 -16.07 11.71
CA ALA A 630 -0.20 -15.73 13.13
C ALA A 630 -1.51 -16.15 13.82
N MET A 631 -2.64 -16.16 13.10
CA MET A 631 -3.93 -16.58 13.65
C MET A 631 -3.99 -18.07 13.89
N GLU A 632 -3.31 -18.88 13.08
CA GLU A 632 -3.24 -20.32 13.29
C GLU A 632 -2.47 -20.66 14.57
N THR A 633 -1.41 -19.89 14.87
CA THR A 633 -0.73 -19.98 16.17
C THR A 633 -1.68 -19.68 17.34
N VAL A 634 -2.52 -18.66 17.21
CA VAL A 634 -3.52 -18.32 18.26
C VAL A 634 -4.55 -19.43 18.41
N ARG A 635 -5.10 -19.95 17.32
CA ARG A 635 -6.07 -21.07 17.35
C ARG A 635 -5.47 -22.31 18.00
N PHE A 636 -4.20 -22.61 17.71
CA PHE A 636 -3.52 -23.72 18.34
C PHE A 636 -3.28 -23.48 19.84
N ALA A 637 -2.90 -22.27 20.21
CA ALA A 637 -2.77 -21.88 21.61
C ALA A 637 -4.12 -22.01 22.37
N ASP A 638 -5.22 -21.53 21.78
CA ASP A 638 -6.57 -21.70 22.37
C ASP A 638 -6.93 -23.16 22.54
N LYS A 639 -6.54 -24.05 21.62
CA LYS A 639 -6.75 -25.50 21.74
C LYS A 639 -5.90 -26.12 22.86
N VAL A 640 -4.65 -25.66 23.03
CA VAL A 640 -3.73 -26.17 24.07
C VAL A 640 -4.16 -25.76 25.49
N PHE A 641 -4.66 -24.52 25.63
CA PHE A 641 -4.99 -23.95 26.93
C PHE A 641 -6.51 -23.95 27.24
N GLY A 642 -7.36 -24.10 26.22
CA GLY A 642 -8.81 -23.98 26.36
C GLY A 642 -9.54 -25.24 26.90
N GLY A 643 -8.87 -26.40 27.00
CA GLY A 643 -9.54 -27.67 27.35
C GLY A 643 -10.69 -27.97 26.37
N GLU A 644 -10.82 -29.19 25.87
CA GLU A 644 -11.86 -29.64 24.94
C GLU A 644 -13.24 -29.05 25.28
N GLN A 645 -13.73 -28.11 24.47
CA GLN A 645 -15.17 -27.95 24.30
C GLN A 645 -15.49 -28.66 22.98
N GLU A 646 -16.23 -29.77 23.11
CA GLU A 646 -16.80 -30.55 22.00
C GLU A 646 -17.59 -29.70 21.01
#